data_78487590393d62d64e24f4a21d620006
#
_entry.id   78487590393d62d64e24f4a21d620006
#
_cell.length_a   1.000
_cell.length_b   1.000
_cell.length_c   1.000
_cell.angle_alpha   90.00
_cell.angle_beta   90.00
_cell.angle_gamma   90.00
#
_symmetry.space_group_name_H-M   'P 1'
#
loop_
_entity.id
_entity.type
_entity.pdbx_description
1 polymer ?
#
loop_
_entity_poly.entity_id
_entity_poly.type
_entity_poly.pdbx_seq_one_letter_code
_entity_poly.pdbx_strand_id
1 'polypeptide(L)'
;MKKITLIVCLLISCWACSEKKEDMTLQSPDGQLILDVKLEEGKALYHLSRKGQEILEWSHLGVMMGNVNLYEGLTLGSVTGVSEIKDQYTLLHGKKKNITYLGKEKHYTFLNKEGAKLSVIFRLSNDGLAFQYQFIGAEGKEYTIEDEMTTYNFPETAKAWMQPIAEVNTGWESSNPSYEEEYQMGVPVGTVSPISSGWVYPALFHSNDTWLLISEAGLGSDYCATRLHAESPEGEYAVTFPSDEEAFPGGPAKPTSTLPWKSPWRILAVGDLGTVVESTLGTDMAKPQIDMTTDFIEPGQAAWSWALGKDQSITYDIQKDHIDFAAKMNYEHCLIDVNWDTTIGYDKIAELVAYAADKGVKVHLWYNSAGSWNTTPYHPRNMLVEDEGRMKEFQRIKEMGVAGVKIDFFGGDGQSMIGYYHAILKDAAAAGLMVNFHGTTLPRGWQRTYPHLMTMESVKGFEMITFEQAFADRVAAHCAVLPFTRNVFDPMDFTPMSLDEIPNIDRKTSKAFELALTVMYESGIQHLAETPEGTAKQPQEIIQYLQQLPATWEDTRFLEGYPGEFAVLARKGEGRWYVSGINGAVESKSIQLDLSFVDASSKWLLITDTADKASFDIKEVNVGEGYEVNLSANTGFVLFQMK
;
A
#
# COMPACT_ATOMS: atom_id res chain seq x y z
N MET A 1 -53.74 52.95 64.33
CA MET A 1 -53.86 52.63 62.84
C MET A 1 -52.43 52.56 62.34
N LYS A 2 -51.89 51.33 62.19
CA LYS A 2 -50.52 51.06 61.65
C LYS A 2 -50.68 50.72 60.19
N LYS A 3 -50.01 51.47 59.29
CA LYS A 3 -49.95 51.20 57.88
C LYS A 3 -48.81 50.14 57.63
N ILE A 4 -49.15 49.02 57.06
CA ILE A 4 -48.21 47.99 56.61
C ILE A 4 -47.88 48.29 55.14
N THR A 5 -46.61 48.61 54.87
CA THR A 5 -46.08 48.80 53.52
C THR A 5 -45.56 47.44 52.99
N LEU A 6 -46.17 46.91 51.97
CA LEU A 6 -45.79 45.64 51.30
C LEU A 6 -44.67 45.97 50.31
N ILE A 7 -43.47 45.47 50.53
CA ILE A 7 -42.36 45.54 49.57
C ILE A 7 -42.39 44.24 48.70
N VAL A 8 -42.72 44.38 47.41
CA VAL A 8 -42.64 43.33 46.46
C VAL A 8 -41.24 43.29 45.85
N CYS A 9 -40.44 42.30 46.26
CA CYS A 9 -39.13 42.03 45.64
C CYS A 9 -39.38 41.26 44.30
N LEU A 10 -39.15 41.91 43.15
CA LEU A 10 -39.04 41.27 41.85
C LEU A 10 -37.70 40.52 41.80
N LEU A 11 -37.72 39.20 41.87
CA LEU A 11 -36.59 38.32 41.52
C LEU A 11 -36.50 38.23 39.99
N ILE A 12 -35.59 39.00 39.39
CA ILE A 12 -35.18 38.83 38.00
C ILE A 12 -34.22 37.63 37.98
N SER A 13 -34.73 36.47 37.60
CA SER A 13 -33.89 35.31 37.26
C SER A 13 -33.18 35.58 35.94
N CYS A 14 -31.93 36.05 35.99
CA CYS A 14 -31.04 36.01 34.85
C CYS A 14 -30.76 34.54 34.52
N TRP A 15 -31.44 34.02 33.52
CA TRP A 15 -30.96 32.83 32.81
C TRP A 15 -29.69 33.26 32.09
N ALA A 16 -28.53 33.02 32.69
CA ALA A 16 -27.28 32.98 31.97
C ALA A 16 -27.37 31.77 31.03
N CYS A 17 -27.62 32.01 29.75
CA CYS A 17 -27.31 31.04 28.72
C CYS A 17 -25.80 30.82 28.78
N SER A 18 -25.36 29.81 29.49
CA SER A 18 -23.99 29.32 29.34
C SER A 18 -23.93 28.76 27.93
N GLU A 19 -23.31 29.47 27.01
CA GLU A 19 -22.88 28.89 25.74
C GLU A 19 -22.08 27.64 26.11
N LYS A 20 -22.63 26.47 25.78
CA LYS A 20 -21.95 25.20 25.95
C LYS A 20 -20.76 25.26 25.00
N LYS A 21 -19.56 25.53 25.51
CA LYS A 21 -18.34 25.51 24.71
C LYS A 21 -18.28 24.14 24.06
N GLU A 22 -18.38 24.10 22.73
CA GLU A 22 -18.34 22.85 22.00
C GLU A 22 -17.01 22.18 22.29
N ASP A 23 -17.06 20.90 22.61
CA ASP A 23 -15.87 20.10 22.84
C ASP A 23 -15.22 19.79 21.47
N MET A 24 -14.04 20.38 21.24
CA MET A 24 -13.31 20.28 19.97
C MET A 24 -12.31 19.12 19.95
N THR A 25 -12.29 18.29 20.99
CA THR A 25 -11.35 17.18 21.16
C THR A 25 -11.97 15.84 20.80
N LEU A 26 -11.19 14.92 20.22
CA LEU A 26 -11.52 13.51 20.01
C LEU A 26 -10.38 12.66 20.57
N GLN A 27 -10.71 11.59 21.32
CA GLN A 27 -9.74 10.67 21.90
C GLN A 27 -9.93 9.26 21.33
N SER A 28 -8.82 8.52 21.11
CA SER A 28 -8.86 7.10 20.76
C SER A 28 -9.64 6.27 21.78
N PRO A 29 -10.07 5.05 21.46
CA PRO A 29 -10.76 4.19 22.41
C PRO A 29 -9.97 3.97 23.71
N ASP A 30 -8.65 3.81 23.65
CA ASP A 30 -7.74 3.65 24.78
C ASP A 30 -7.26 4.96 25.41
N GLY A 31 -7.61 6.11 24.82
CA GLY A 31 -7.26 7.45 25.28
C GLY A 31 -5.80 7.86 25.09
N GLN A 32 -4.98 7.08 24.36
CA GLN A 32 -3.57 7.41 24.15
C GLN A 32 -3.35 8.44 23.04
N LEU A 33 -4.18 8.41 21.98
CA LEU A 33 -4.17 9.41 20.92
C LEU A 33 -5.24 10.47 21.21
N ILE A 34 -4.86 11.73 21.05
CA ILE A 34 -5.76 12.89 21.23
C ILE A 34 -5.64 13.77 19.99
N LEU A 35 -6.78 13.97 19.35
CA LEU A 35 -6.95 14.94 18.27
C LEU A 35 -7.63 16.18 18.85
N ASP A 36 -7.01 17.33 18.67
CA ASP A 36 -7.61 18.63 18.92
C ASP A 36 -7.88 19.35 17.61
N VAL A 37 -9.05 19.96 17.49
CA VAL A 37 -9.43 20.79 16.34
C VAL A 37 -9.69 22.21 16.83
N LYS A 38 -9.28 23.22 16.09
CA LYS A 38 -9.59 24.62 16.40
C LYS A 38 -9.93 25.40 15.13
N LEU A 39 -10.60 26.50 15.35
CA LEU A 39 -10.76 27.57 14.35
C LEU A 39 -9.99 28.79 14.85
N GLU A 40 -8.96 29.20 14.13
CA GLU A 40 -8.12 30.33 14.47
C GLU A 40 -7.97 31.25 13.25
N GLU A 41 -8.25 32.53 13.42
CA GLU A 41 -8.21 33.55 12.36
C GLU A 41 -8.99 33.15 11.07
N GLY A 42 -10.07 32.38 11.24
CA GLY A 42 -10.89 31.89 10.11
C GLY A 42 -10.30 30.70 9.36
N LYS A 43 -9.29 30.04 9.91
CA LYS A 43 -8.70 28.80 9.37
C LYS A 43 -9.01 27.64 10.29
N ALA A 44 -9.39 26.51 9.73
CA ALA A 44 -9.58 25.25 10.45
C ALA A 44 -8.23 24.54 10.58
N LEU A 45 -7.88 24.17 11.82
CA LEU A 45 -6.61 23.54 12.15
C LEU A 45 -6.86 22.29 12.99
N TYR A 46 -5.96 21.32 12.87
CA TYR A 46 -5.94 20.13 13.73
C TYR A 46 -4.54 19.87 14.28
N HIS A 47 -4.48 19.18 15.41
CA HIS A 47 -3.27 18.84 16.13
C HIS A 47 -3.41 17.43 16.68
N LEU A 48 -2.32 16.66 16.66
CA LEU A 48 -2.31 15.27 17.12
C LEU A 48 -1.24 15.07 18.19
N SER A 49 -1.65 14.47 19.33
CA SER A 49 -0.72 14.07 20.38
C SER A 49 -0.90 12.60 20.77
N ARG A 50 0.16 11.98 21.27
CA ARG A 50 0.17 10.61 21.81
C ARG A 50 0.79 10.59 23.18
N LYS A 51 0.07 10.05 24.20
CA LYS A 51 0.54 9.97 25.59
C LYS A 51 1.03 11.33 26.14
N GLY A 52 0.40 12.41 25.68
CA GLY A 52 0.75 13.79 26.06
C GLY A 52 1.97 14.39 25.35
N GLN A 53 2.55 13.70 24.38
CA GLN A 53 3.59 14.23 23.51
C GLN A 53 3.00 14.65 22.17
N GLU A 54 3.41 15.81 21.66
CA GLU A 54 3.03 16.32 20.35
C GLU A 54 3.65 15.48 19.24
N ILE A 55 2.80 15.08 18.27
CA ILE A 55 3.21 14.30 17.09
C ILE A 55 3.12 15.13 15.83
N LEU A 56 1.98 15.81 15.66
CA LEU A 56 1.77 16.85 14.65
C LEU A 56 1.45 18.15 15.36
N GLU A 57 2.16 19.18 15.00
CA GLU A 57 1.83 20.55 15.33
C GLU A 57 0.54 21.00 14.63
N TRP A 58 0.06 22.20 14.89
CA TRP A 58 -1.15 22.69 14.25
C TRP A 58 -1.02 22.70 12.73
N SER A 59 -1.81 21.87 12.09
CA SER A 59 -1.82 21.57 10.66
C SER A 59 -3.11 22.07 10.03
N HIS A 60 -3.06 22.52 8.80
CA HIS A 60 -4.19 23.14 8.11
C HIS A 60 -5.19 22.12 7.56
N LEU A 61 -6.46 22.55 7.46
CA LEU A 61 -7.55 21.86 6.79
C LEU A 61 -8.26 22.82 5.84
N GLY A 62 -8.73 22.31 4.72
CA GLY A 62 -9.57 23.07 3.81
C GLY A 62 -9.34 22.72 2.35
N VAL A 63 -10.19 23.28 1.50
CA VAL A 63 -10.12 23.10 0.04
C VAL A 63 -10.57 24.36 -0.69
N MET A 64 -10.11 24.51 -1.93
CA MET A 64 -10.70 25.40 -2.92
C MET A 64 -11.58 24.58 -3.86
N MET A 65 -12.90 24.79 -3.81
CA MET A 65 -13.87 24.07 -4.63
C MET A 65 -14.42 24.98 -5.74
N GLY A 66 -13.86 24.88 -6.94
CA GLY A 66 -14.07 25.87 -7.99
C GLY A 66 -13.69 27.28 -7.49
N ASN A 67 -14.63 28.20 -7.48
CA ASN A 67 -14.44 29.55 -6.90
C ASN A 67 -14.92 29.68 -5.44
N VAL A 68 -15.29 28.57 -4.80
CA VAL A 68 -15.77 28.54 -3.40
C VAL A 68 -14.59 28.29 -2.48
N ASN A 69 -14.20 29.32 -1.72
CA ASN A 69 -13.16 29.22 -0.71
C ASN A 69 -13.72 28.53 0.54
N LEU A 70 -13.14 27.37 0.89
CA LEU A 70 -13.45 26.59 2.08
C LEU A 70 -12.19 26.32 2.94
N TYR A 71 -11.27 27.30 2.99
CA TYR A 71 -10.06 27.21 3.81
C TYR A 71 -9.75 28.51 4.58
N GLU A 72 -10.32 29.67 4.20
CA GLU A 72 -10.13 30.96 4.86
C GLU A 72 -11.45 31.67 5.14
N GLY A 73 -11.45 32.52 6.18
CA GLY A 73 -12.65 33.26 6.58
C GLY A 73 -13.79 32.37 7.05
N LEU A 74 -13.43 31.16 7.54
CA LEU A 74 -14.38 30.19 8.03
C LEU A 74 -14.94 30.57 9.40
N THR A 75 -16.14 30.10 9.68
CA THR A 75 -16.79 30.09 10.99
C THR A 75 -17.19 28.67 11.36
N LEU A 76 -17.24 28.35 12.65
CA LEU A 76 -17.70 27.06 13.11
C LEU A 76 -19.23 26.98 12.95
N GLY A 77 -19.70 25.97 12.21
CA GLY A 77 -21.11 25.73 11.99
C GLY A 77 -21.69 24.76 13.02
N SER A 78 -21.10 23.56 13.12
CA SER A 78 -21.52 22.56 14.11
C SER A 78 -20.43 21.53 14.39
N VAL A 79 -20.50 20.92 15.57
CA VAL A 79 -19.70 19.76 15.98
C VAL A 79 -20.64 18.67 16.47
N THR A 80 -20.47 17.44 15.99
CA THR A 80 -21.30 16.32 16.47
C THR A 80 -20.82 15.79 17.81
N GLY A 81 -21.66 15.03 18.49
CA GLY A 81 -21.20 14.14 19.56
C GLY A 81 -20.25 13.06 19.00
N VAL A 82 -19.49 12.44 19.90
CA VAL A 82 -18.65 11.29 19.54
C VAL A 82 -19.53 10.06 19.31
N SER A 83 -19.28 9.35 18.20
CA SER A 83 -19.88 8.04 17.93
C SER A 83 -18.82 6.95 17.88
N GLU A 84 -19.15 5.74 18.33
CA GLU A 84 -18.29 4.57 18.19
C GLU A 84 -18.51 3.93 16.83
N ILE A 85 -17.42 3.58 16.16
CA ILE A 85 -17.43 2.86 14.89
C ILE A 85 -16.83 1.49 15.12
N LYS A 86 -17.54 0.46 14.65
CA LYS A 86 -17.07 -0.92 14.66
C LYS A 86 -17.30 -1.52 13.28
N ASP A 87 -16.26 -2.14 12.74
CA ASP A 87 -16.32 -2.91 11.50
C ASP A 87 -15.62 -4.25 11.68
N GLN A 88 -16.13 -5.29 11.01
CA GLN A 88 -15.52 -6.62 11.01
C GLN A 88 -15.61 -7.19 9.60
N TYR A 89 -14.48 -7.62 9.06
CA TYR A 89 -14.40 -8.17 7.71
C TYR A 89 -13.29 -9.19 7.58
N THR A 90 -13.35 -9.97 6.50
CA THR A 90 -12.34 -10.96 6.15
C THR A 90 -11.75 -10.61 4.78
N LEU A 91 -10.43 -10.69 4.66
CA LEU A 91 -9.72 -10.57 3.39
C LEU A 91 -9.38 -11.96 2.86
N LEU A 92 -9.42 -12.13 1.54
CA LEU A 92 -9.01 -13.37 0.87
C LEU A 92 -7.49 -13.49 0.82
N HIS A 93 -6.78 -12.36 0.73
CA HIS A 93 -5.33 -12.24 0.82
C HIS A 93 -4.98 -10.95 1.56
N GLY A 94 -3.76 -10.83 2.04
CA GLY A 94 -3.29 -9.71 2.84
C GLY A 94 -2.48 -10.16 4.05
N LYS A 95 -1.98 -9.20 4.82
CA LYS A 95 -1.17 -9.47 6.01
C LYS A 95 -1.98 -10.03 7.20
N LYS A 96 -3.30 -9.86 7.18
CA LYS A 96 -4.24 -10.33 8.22
C LYS A 96 -5.53 -10.80 7.55
N LYS A 97 -6.01 -11.97 7.91
CA LYS A 97 -7.23 -12.55 7.32
C LYS A 97 -8.50 -11.99 7.96
N ASN A 98 -8.60 -11.99 9.28
CA ASN A 98 -9.78 -11.54 10.01
C ASN A 98 -9.46 -10.23 10.73
N ILE A 99 -10.17 -9.18 10.39
CA ILE A 99 -9.91 -7.83 10.86
C ILE A 99 -11.10 -7.31 11.66
N THR A 100 -10.82 -6.66 12.76
CA THR A 100 -11.79 -5.93 13.58
C THR A 100 -11.28 -4.52 13.79
N TYR A 101 -11.98 -3.55 13.20
CA TYR A 101 -11.73 -2.14 13.42
C TYR A 101 -12.60 -1.60 14.55
N LEU A 102 -11.99 -0.82 15.46
CA LEU A 102 -12.68 -0.09 16.52
C LEU A 102 -12.15 1.35 16.53
N GLY A 103 -13.05 2.31 16.36
CA GLY A 103 -12.69 3.71 16.34
C GLY A 103 -13.79 4.60 16.93
N LYS A 104 -13.45 5.85 17.14
CA LYS A 104 -14.40 6.91 17.49
C LYS A 104 -14.44 7.93 16.39
N GLU A 105 -15.63 8.40 16.04
CA GLU A 105 -15.88 9.33 14.94
C GLU A 105 -16.50 10.62 15.45
N LYS A 106 -16.08 11.75 14.88
CA LYS A 106 -16.62 13.08 15.17
C LYS A 106 -16.57 13.95 13.91
N HIS A 107 -17.62 14.74 13.66
CA HIS A 107 -17.72 15.61 12.50
C HIS A 107 -17.64 17.08 12.93
N TYR A 108 -16.85 17.86 12.20
CA TYR A 108 -16.70 19.29 12.35
C TYR A 108 -17.14 19.97 11.07
N THR A 109 -18.17 20.81 11.12
CA THR A 109 -18.69 21.53 9.96
C THR A 109 -18.32 22.99 10.05
N PHE A 110 -17.67 23.49 9.02
CA PHE A 110 -17.27 24.88 8.87
C PHE A 110 -18.11 25.54 7.77
N LEU A 111 -18.34 26.86 7.90
CA LEU A 111 -19.04 27.67 6.91
C LEU A 111 -18.13 28.80 6.46
N ASN A 112 -18.14 29.06 5.15
CA ASN A 112 -17.55 30.29 4.65
C ASN A 112 -18.53 31.47 4.75
N LYS A 113 -18.12 32.66 4.35
CA LYS A 113 -18.95 33.89 4.42
C LYS A 113 -20.23 33.83 3.58
N GLU A 114 -20.25 33.03 2.54
CA GLU A 114 -21.38 32.81 1.63
C GLU A 114 -22.31 31.69 2.10
N GLY A 115 -21.96 31.02 3.23
CA GLY A 115 -22.73 29.93 3.82
C GLY A 115 -22.50 28.56 3.18
N ALA A 116 -21.48 28.44 2.32
CA ALA A 116 -21.04 27.14 1.81
C ALA A 116 -20.38 26.33 2.95
N LYS A 117 -20.59 24.99 2.90
CA LYS A 117 -20.24 24.08 4.00
C LYS A 117 -19.11 23.14 3.61
N LEU A 118 -18.16 23.00 4.52
CA LEU A 118 -17.16 21.94 4.53
C LEU A 118 -17.33 21.13 5.81
N SER A 119 -17.57 19.83 5.71
CA SER A 119 -17.55 18.93 6.87
C SER A 119 -16.28 18.09 6.83
N VAL A 120 -15.54 18.07 7.94
CA VAL A 120 -14.38 17.19 8.13
C VAL A 120 -14.83 16.07 9.07
N ILE A 121 -14.72 14.83 8.60
CA ILE A 121 -15.04 13.64 9.39
C ILE A 121 -13.73 13.06 9.88
N PHE A 122 -13.54 12.98 11.18
CA PHE A 122 -12.38 12.36 11.82
C PHE A 122 -12.77 11.02 12.44
N ARG A 123 -11.92 10.02 12.24
CA ARG A 123 -11.94 8.73 12.94
C ARG A 123 -10.62 8.54 13.67
N LEU A 124 -10.68 8.15 14.93
CA LEU A 124 -9.52 7.89 15.75
C LEU A 124 -9.63 6.48 16.35
N SER A 125 -8.72 5.59 15.94
CA SER A 125 -8.53 4.25 16.50
C SER A 125 -7.31 4.22 17.44
N ASN A 126 -6.98 3.07 18.01
CA ASN A 126 -5.81 2.96 18.87
C ASN A 126 -4.49 2.98 18.11
N ASP A 127 -4.53 2.69 16.82
CA ASP A 127 -3.39 2.61 15.91
C ASP A 127 -3.29 3.79 14.94
N GLY A 128 -4.21 4.80 15.03
CA GLY A 128 -4.06 5.97 14.18
C GLY A 128 -5.29 6.84 13.98
N LEU A 129 -5.12 7.82 13.11
CA LEU A 129 -6.09 8.82 12.70
C LEU A 129 -6.45 8.62 11.23
N ALA A 130 -7.73 8.74 10.92
CA ALA A 130 -8.21 8.91 9.55
C ALA A 130 -9.14 10.12 9.45
N PHE A 131 -9.07 10.88 8.35
CA PHE A 131 -10.04 11.94 8.09
C PHE A 131 -10.36 12.06 6.60
N GLN A 132 -11.56 12.57 6.32
CA GLN A 132 -12.01 12.87 4.96
C GLN A 132 -12.87 14.13 4.94
N TYR A 133 -12.88 14.80 3.82
CA TYR A 133 -13.79 15.89 3.55
C TYR A 133 -15.12 15.39 3.03
N GLN A 134 -16.19 15.99 3.50
CA GLN A 134 -17.53 15.83 2.93
C GLN A 134 -17.99 17.18 2.37
N PHE A 135 -18.18 17.21 1.07
CA PHE A 135 -18.64 18.38 0.33
C PHE A 135 -20.17 18.38 0.30
N ILE A 136 -20.76 19.44 0.87
CA ILE A 136 -22.21 19.55 1.09
C ILE A 136 -22.74 20.72 0.30
N GLY A 137 -23.79 20.50 -0.49
CA GLY A 137 -24.44 21.56 -1.28
C GLY A 137 -25.67 21.07 -2.04
N ALA A 138 -26.11 21.86 -3.02
CA ALA A 138 -27.26 21.50 -3.86
C ALA A 138 -26.93 20.24 -4.68
N GLU A 139 -27.82 19.25 -4.59
CA GLU A 139 -27.68 17.97 -5.29
C GLU A 139 -27.56 18.17 -6.81
N GLY A 140 -26.68 17.42 -7.44
CA GLY A 140 -26.46 17.42 -8.88
C GLY A 140 -25.63 18.60 -9.42
N LYS A 141 -25.17 19.54 -8.58
CA LYS A 141 -24.25 20.59 -9.02
C LYS A 141 -22.83 20.05 -9.04
N GLU A 142 -22.18 20.12 -10.20
CA GLU A 142 -20.80 19.70 -10.41
C GLU A 142 -19.80 20.77 -9.94
N TYR A 143 -18.72 20.32 -9.33
CA TYR A 143 -17.60 21.14 -8.92
C TYR A 143 -16.29 20.39 -9.11
N THR A 144 -15.23 21.18 -9.35
CA THR A 144 -13.83 20.71 -9.30
C THR A 144 -13.20 21.16 -7.99
N ILE A 145 -12.47 20.31 -7.30
CA ILE A 145 -11.57 20.72 -6.21
C ILE A 145 -10.29 21.20 -6.87
N GLU A 146 -10.08 22.52 -6.82
CA GLU A 146 -8.94 23.15 -7.46
C GLU A 146 -7.65 22.93 -6.67
N ASP A 147 -7.77 22.90 -5.35
CA ASP A 147 -6.64 22.71 -4.45
C ASP A 147 -7.09 22.18 -3.09
N GLU A 148 -6.21 21.46 -2.39
CA GLU A 148 -6.41 20.94 -1.05
C GLU A 148 -5.35 21.53 -0.10
N MET A 149 -5.81 22.33 0.88
CA MET A 149 -4.96 23.05 1.85
C MET A 149 -4.57 22.17 3.04
N THR A 150 -4.77 20.88 2.96
CA THR A 150 -4.35 19.93 4.01
C THR A 150 -2.85 19.94 4.17
N THR A 151 -2.38 20.10 5.41
CA THR A 151 -0.96 19.97 5.74
C THR A 151 -0.74 18.95 6.86
N TYR A 152 0.53 18.55 7.00
CA TYR A 152 1.06 17.75 8.10
C TYR A 152 2.29 18.47 8.63
N ASN A 153 2.15 19.17 9.75
CA ASN A 153 3.21 19.98 10.33
C ASN A 153 3.93 19.19 11.42
N PHE A 154 5.23 18.94 11.21
CA PHE A 154 6.05 18.14 12.11
C PHE A 154 7.00 19.02 12.94
N PRO A 155 7.27 18.65 14.21
CA PRO A 155 8.35 19.26 14.97
C PRO A 155 9.70 19.18 14.23
N GLU A 156 10.50 20.23 14.27
CA GLU A 156 11.80 20.36 13.57
C GLU A 156 12.76 19.18 13.84
N THR A 157 12.63 18.51 14.98
CA THR A 157 13.46 17.37 15.38
C THR A 157 13.07 16.05 14.70
N ALA A 158 11.93 16.01 14.00
CA ALA A 158 11.45 14.81 13.35
C ALA A 158 12.32 14.42 12.14
N LYS A 159 12.28 13.13 11.79
CA LYS A 159 12.94 12.55 10.62
C LYS A 159 11.93 11.89 9.71
N ALA A 160 12.26 11.78 8.44
CA ALA A 160 11.39 11.24 7.40
C ALA A 160 12.05 10.15 6.57
N TRP A 161 11.25 9.18 6.12
CA TRP A 161 11.57 8.16 5.13
C TRP A 161 10.53 8.30 4.02
N MET A 162 10.93 8.83 2.88
CA MET A 162 10.02 9.23 1.81
C MET A 162 10.59 8.86 0.45
N GLN A 163 9.71 8.48 -0.47
CA GLN A 163 10.04 8.21 -1.85
C GLN A 163 9.63 9.40 -2.71
N PRO A 164 10.52 9.98 -3.54
CA PRO A 164 10.14 10.97 -4.53
C PRO A 164 9.26 10.34 -5.61
N ILE A 165 8.55 11.15 -6.39
CA ILE A 165 7.83 10.67 -7.58
C ILE A 165 8.50 11.21 -8.84
N ALA A 166 8.69 10.32 -9.82
CA ALA A 166 9.21 10.68 -11.12
C ALA A 166 8.29 11.68 -11.85
N GLU A 167 8.87 12.52 -12.68
CA GLU A 167 8.10 13.44 -13.54
C GLU A 167 7.34 12.64 -14.61
N VAL A 168 6.11 13.09 -14.88
CA VAL A 168 5.23 12.47 -15.88
C VAL A 168 5.86 12.52 -17.29
N ASN A 169 5.58 11.49 -18.08
CA ASN A 169 6.10 11.33 -19.44
C ASN A 169 7.65 11.34 -19.54
N THR A 170 8.31 10.89 -18.47
CA THR A 170 9.77 10.67 -18.42
C THR A 170 10.11 9.19 -18.26
N GLY A 171 11.40 8.90 -18.09
CA GLY A 171 11.88 7.52 -17.97
C GLY A 171 11.91 6.78 -19.30
N TRP A 172 12.04 5.45 -19.20
CA TRP A 172 12.07 4.60 -20.38
C TRP A 172 10.74 4.67 -21.13
N GLU A 173 10.80 5.03 -22.43
CA GLU A 173 9.61 5.11 -23.30
C GLU A 173 8.42 5.87 -22.68
N SER A 174 8.71 6.92 -21.90
CA SER A 174 7.71 7.78 -21.25
C SER A 174 6.75 7.03 -20.31
N SER A 175 7.22 6.00 -19.60
CA SER A 175 6.38 5.16 -18.75
C SER A 175 6.17 5.71 -17.32
N ASN A 176 6.87 6.80 -16.92
CA ASN A 176 6.67 7.43 -15.63
C ASN A 176 5.36 8.25 -15.56
N PRO A 177 4.79 8.44 -14.34
CA PRO A 177 5.25 7.95 -13.05
C PRO A 177 4.76 6.53 -12.76
N SER A 178 5.59 5.74 -12.05
CA SER A 178 5.34 4.33 -11.73
C SER A 178 5.57 3.97 -10.27
N TYR A 179 5.95 4.94 -9.42
CA TYR A 179 6.29 4.77 -8.00
C TYR A 179 7.53 3.87 -7.76
N GLU A 180 8.47 3.87 -8.71
CA GLU A 180 9.65 3.01 -8.71
C GLU A 180 10.95 3.75 -8.37
N GLU A 181 10.88 4.72 -7.46
CA GLU A 181 12.04 5.49 -7.02
C GLU A 181 12.62 4.97 -5.69
N GLU A 182 13.84 5.36 -5.36
CA GLU A 182 14.50 4.99 -4.12
C GLU A 182 14.11 5.92 -2.97
N TYR A 183 13.88 5.35 -1.78
CA TYR A 183 13.56 6.11 -0.57
C TYR A 183 14.74 6.98 -0.11
N GLN A 184 14.45 8.22 0.25
CA GLN A 184 15.30 9.05 1.09
C GLN A 184 15.06 8.66 2.54
N MET A 185 16.08 8.12 3.24
CA MET A 185 15.91 7.45 4.52
C MET A 185 16.50 8.28 5.67
N GLY A 186 15.68 8.53 6.71
CA GLY A 186 16.10 9.21 7.93
C GLY A 186 16.51 10.66 7.73
N VAL A 187 16.03 11.31 6.69
CA VAL A 187 16.32 12.72 6.40
C VAL A 187 15.58 13.65 7.37
N PRO A 188 16.11 14.82 7.71
CA PRO A 188 15.36 15.82 8.49
C PRO A 188 14.06 16.21 7.78
N VAL A 189 13.01 16.49 8.56
CA VAL A 189 11.81 17.14 8.01
C VAL A 189 12.19 18.48 7.36
N GLY A 190 11.44 18.91 6.34
CA GLY A 190 11.82 20.08 5.54
C GLY A 190 12.81 19.79 4.42
N THR A 191 13.33 18.55 4.29
CA THR A 191 14.16 18.16 3.15
C THR A 191 13.36 18.27 1.86
N VAL A 192 13.88 19.02 0.88
CA VAL A 192 13.27 19.19 -0.44
C VAL A 192 13.40 17.91 -1.26
N SER A 193 12.34 17.52 -1.94
CA SER A 193 12.38 16.37 -2.84
C SER A 193 13.42 16.56 -3.96
N PRO A 194 14.21 15.53 -4.30
CA PRO A 194 15.14 15.61 -5.42
C PRO A 194 14.42 15.73 -6.78
N ILE A 195 13.12 15.44 -6.82
CA ILE A 195 12.27 15.53 -8.02
C ILE A 195 11.12 16.50 -7.74
N SER A 196 10.91 17.44 -8.64
CA SER A 196 9.95 18.56 -8.46
C SER A 196 8.49 18.11 -8.32
N SER A 197 8.14 16.92 -8.77
CA SER A 197 6.80 16.33 -8.67
C SER A 197 6.37 15.97 -7.25
N GLY A 198 7.29 15.95 -6.28
CA GLY A 198 7.00 15.78 -4.85
C GLY A 198 7.32 14.40 -4.29
N TRP A 199 6.61 14.03 -3.22
CA TRP A 199 6.80 12.79 -2.48
C TRP A 199 5.54 11.93 -2.53
N VAL A 200 5.69 10.65 -2.83
CA VAL A 200 4.56 9.71 -2.81
C VAL A 200 4.25 9.17 -1.42
N TYR A 201 3.06 8.63 -1.27
CA TYR A 201 2.70 7.79 -0.14
C TYR A 201 3.18 6.33 -0.35
N PRO A 202 3.31 5.52 0.74
CA PRO A 202 3.28 5.95 2.13
C PRO A 202 4.56 6.73 2.51
N ALA A 203 4.40 7.79 3.31
CA ALA A 203 5.49 8.60 3.85
C ALA A 203 5.61 8.35 5.36
N LEU A 204 6.78 7.89 5.83
CA LEU A 204 7.01 7.52 7.23
C LEU A 204 7.80 8.62 7.94
N PHE A 205 7.36 8.96 9.15
CA PHE A 205 7.98 9.97 10.01
C PHE A 205 8.26 9.41 11.40
N HIS A 206 9.28 9.93 12.04
CA HIS A 206 9.63 9.61 13.43
C HIS A 206 9.84 10.90 14.22
N SER A 207 9.04 11.08 15.26
CA SER A 207 9.12 12.20 16.19
C SER A 207 9.06 11.70 17.62
N ASN A 208 10.05 12.06 18.43
CA ASN A 208 10.21 11.55 19.78
C ASN A 208 10.24 10.00 19.79
N ASP A 209 9.36 9.34 20.56
CA ASP A 209 9.23 7.89 20.64
C ASP A 209 8.07 7.35 19.76
N THR A 210 7.63 8.13 18.78
CA THR A 210 6.43 7.80 17.99
C THR A 210 6.74 7.81 16.50
N TRP A 211 6.29 6.76 15.83
CA TRP A 211 6.28 6.64 14.38
C TRP A 211 4.91 7.03 13.83
N LEU A 212 4.90 7.65 12.68
CA LEU A 212 3.69 8.06 11.97
C LEU A 212 3.86 7.76 10.48
N LEU A 213 2.95 6.96 9.92
CA LEU A 213 2.93 6.63 8.49
C LEU A 213 1.70 7.26 7.85
N ILE A 214 1.93 8.17 6.91
CA ILE A 214 0.87 8.85 6.16
C ILE A 214 0.60 8.10 4.86
N SER A 215 -0.69 7.91 4.54
CA SER A 215 -1.15 7.42 3.25
C SER A 215 -2.59 7.86 2.98
N GLU A 216 -3.18 7.28 1.94
CA GLU A 216 -4.59 7.42 1.57
C GLU A 216 -5.29 6.07 1.58
N ALA A 217 -6.63 6.08 1.71
CA ALA A 217 -7.46 4.89 1.58
C ALA A 217 -8.83 5.18 0.98
N GLY A 218 -9.41 4.18 0.32
CA GLY A 218 -10.76 4.26 -0.21
C GLY A 218 -10.92 5.21 -1.40
N LEU A 219 -9.84 5.44 -2.15
CA LEU A 219 -9.86 6.25 -3.37
C LEU A 219 -10.86 5.68 -4.38
N GLY A 220 -11.82 6.50 -4.78
CA GLY A 220 -12.85 6.18 -5.77
C GLY A 220 -12.55 6.80 -7.13
N SER A 221 -13.34 6.44 -8.14
CA SER A 221 -13.23 6.98 -9.50
C SER A 221 -13.65 8.46 -9.63
N ASP A 222 -14.13 9.05 -8.55
CA ASP A 222 -14.59 10.44 -8.45
C ASP A 222 -13.58 11.38 -7.79
N TYR A 223 -12.34 10.92 -7.58
CA TYR A 223 -11.24 11.69 -7.02
C TYR A 223 -9.91 11.30 -7.66
N CYS A 224 -8.89 12.14 -7.57
CA CYS A 224 -7.51 11.81 -7.96
C CYS A 224 -6.73 11.24 -6.76
N ALA A 225 -5.64 10.54 -7.02
CA ALA A 225 -4.66 10.26 -5.99
C ALA A 225 -3.91 11.54 -5.62
N THR A 226 -3.49 11.67 -4.35
CA THR A 226 -2.68 12.81 -3.91
C THR A 226 -1.28 12.38 -3.49
N ARG A 227 -0.42 13.36 -3.29
CA ARG A 227 0.95 13.21 -2.82
C ARG A 227 1.37 14.43 -2.00
N LEU A 228 2.56 14.44 -1.43
CA LEU A 228 3.09 15.58 -0.71
C LEU A 228 3.90 16.47 -1.65
N HIS A 229 3.82 17.78 -1.45
CA HIS A 229 4.58 18.76 -2.22
C HIS A 229 6.09 18.54 -2.09
N ALA A 230 6.85 18.94 -3.11
CA ALA A 230 8.30 18.77 -3.12
C ALA A 230 9.01 19.57 -2.03
N GLU A 231 8.47 20.75 -1.72
CA GLU A 231 8.96 21.63 -0.66
C GLU A 231 8.07 21.52 0.58
N SER A 232 8.68 21.53 1.75
CA SER A 232 8.00 21.45 3.06
C SER A 232 8.70 22.39 4.04
N PRO A 233 8.56 23.72 3.85
CA PRO A 233 9.23 24.71 4.70
C PRO A 233 8.85 24.49 6.16
N GLU A 234 9.85 24.59 7.04
CA GLU A 234 9.67 24.42 8.50
C GLU A 234 9.09 23.06 8.93
N GLY A 235 9.09 22.04 8.03
CA GLY A 235 8.55 20.71 8.33
C GLY A 235 7.05 20.57 8.08
N GLU A 236 6.40 21.55 7.45
CA GLU A 236 5.00 21.50 7.08
C GLU A 236 4.82 20.94 5.66
N TYR A 237 4.35 19.70 5.57
CA TYR A 237 4.12 18.99 4.30
C TYR A 237 2.70 19.23 3.79
N ALA A 238 2.56 19.92 2.66
CA ALA A 238 1.27 20.15 2.02
C ALA A 238 0.88 19.00 1.07
N VAL A 239 -0.40 18.69 1.05
CA VAL A 239 -0.98 17.80 0.02
C VAL A 239 -0.97 18.53 -1.31
N THR A 240 -0.68 17.80 -2.41
CA THR A 240 -0.77 18.32 -3.77
C THR A 240 -1.42 17.31 -4.71
N PHE A 241 -2.00 17.82 -5.78
CA PHE A 241 -2.65 17.03 -6.83
C PHE A 241 -1.66 16.66 -7.94
N PRO A 242 -1.98 15.61 -8.73
CA PRO A 242 -1.22 15.29 -9.94
C PRO A 242 -1.31 16.41 -10.98
N SER A 243 -0.36 16.42 -11.92
CA SER A 243 -0.39 17.35 -13.04
C SER A 243 -1.49 17.00 -14.06
N ASP A 244 -1.83 17.95 -14.95
CA ASP A 244 -2.84 17.73 -15.99
C ASP A 244 -2.45 16.59 -16.97
N GLU A 245 -1.16 16.38 -17.16
CA GLU A 245 -0.61 15.32 -18.02
C GLU A 245 -0.79 13.90 -17.45
N GLU A 246 -1.10 13.78 -16.17
CA GLU A 246 -1.36 12.51 -15.50
C GLU A 246 -2.82 12.03 -15.64
N ALA A 247 -3.62 12.74 -16.41
CA ALA A 247 -4.99 12.34 -16.72
C ALA A 247 -5.05 11.30 -17.84
N PHE A 248 -6.05 10.44 -17.79
CA PHE A 248 -6.45 9.65 -18.95
C PHE A 248 -6.91 10.61 -20.08
N PRO A 249 -6.54 10.37 -21.34
CA PRO A 249 -6.81 11.30 -22.42
C PRO A 249 -8.28 11.74 -22.52
N GLY A 250 -8.50 13.06 -22.46
CA GLY A 250 -9.82 13.67 -22.53
C GLY A 250 -10.61 13.73 -21.22
N GLY A 251 -10.03 13.23 -20.12
CA GLY A 251 -10.64 13.27 -18.79
C GLY A 251 -9.95 14.28 -17.85
N PRO A 252 -10.53 14.53 -16.66
CA PRO A 252 -9.96 15.46 -15.68
C PRO A 252 -8.77 14.84 -14.93
N ALA A 253 -7.78 15.67 -14.60
CA ALA A 253 -6.73 15.32 -13.63
C ALA A 253 -7.22 15.58 -12.20
N LYS A 254 -7.80 16.75 -11.95
CA LYS A 254 -8.29 17.17 -10.64
C LYS A 254 -9.63 16.55 -10.29
N PRO A 255 -9.95 16.41 -8.97
CA PRO A 255 -11.21 15.86 -8.52
C PRO A 255 -12.40 16.69 -9.00
N THR A 256 -13.24 16.09 -9.83
CA THR A 256 -14.45 16.71 -10.37
C THR A 256 -15.62 15.76 -10.19
N SER A 257 -16.66 16.21 -9.48
CA SER A 257 -17.84 15.40 -9.21
C SER A 257 -19.06 16.25 -8.83
N THR A 258 -20.19 15.59 -8.69
CA THR A 258 -21.46 16.24 -8.31
C THR A 258 -21.69 16.17 -6.80
N LEU A 259 -22.17 17.27 -6.21
CA LEU A 259 -22.54 17.31 -4.79
C LEU A 259 -23.79 16.45 -4.50
N PRO A 260 -23.85 15.80 -3.31
CA PRO A 260 -22.81 15.72 -2.29
C PRO A 260 -21.83 14.58 -2.58
N TRP A 261 -20.51 14.79 -2.29
CA TRP A 261 -19.56 13.69 -2.35
C TRP A 261 -18.49 13.79 -1.24
N LYS A 262 -17.55 12.85 -1.19
CA LYS A 262 -16.47 12.80 -0.19
C LYS A 262 -15.12 12.58 -0.85
N SER A 263 -14.08 13.17 -0.25
CA SER A 263 -12.69 12.83 -0.61
C SER A 263 -12.35 11.39 -0.19
N PRO A 264 -11.26 10.81 -0.67
CA PRO A 264 -10.62 9.65 -0.02
C PRO A 264 -10.28 9.96 1.43
N TRP A 265 -10.04 8.91 2.22
CA TRP A 265 -9.52 9.07 3.56
C TRP A 265 -8.03 9.42 3.52
N ARG A 266 -7.62 10.43 4.26
CA ARG A 266 -6.23 10.65 4.66
C ARG A 266 -6.02 9.80 5.90
N ILE A 267 -5.04 8.87 5.87
CA ILE A 267 -4.79 7.93 6.97
C ILE A 267 -3.39 8.13 7.55
N LEU A 268 -3.31 8.07 8.85
CA LEU A 268 -2.08 8.23 9.63
C LEU A 268 -2.01 7.08 10.64
N ALA A 269 -1.20 6.05 10.37
CA ALA A 269 -0.92 5.04 11.38
C ALA A 269 0.08 5.62 12.40
N VAL A 270 -0.24 5.56 13.69
CA VAL A 270 0.50 6.26 14.76
C VAL A 270 0.76 5.34 15.93
N GLY A 271 2.02 5.15 16.28
CA GLY A 271 2.38 4.31 17.43
C GLY A 271 3.86 4.09 17.59
N ASP A 272 4.22 3.00 18.26
CA ASP A 272 5.54 2.40 18.08
C ASP A 272 5.62 1.74 16.70
N LEU A 273 6.81 1.30 16.31
CA LEU A 273 7.03 0.75 14.97
C LEU A 273 6.18 -0.50 14.70
N GLY A 274 5.97 -1.34 15.71
CA GLY A 274 5.10 -2.51 15.63
C GLY A 274 3.65 -2.13 15.35
N THR A 275 3.13 -1.11 16.04
CA THR A 275 1.79 -0.57 15.79
C THR A 275 1.62 -0.12 14.34
N VAL A 276 2.62 0.58 13.79
CA VAL A 276 2.58 1.04 12.39
C VAL A 276 2.59 -0.14 11.41
N VAL A 277 3.53 -1.08 11.58
CA VAL A 277 3.67 -2.24 10.69
C VAL A 277 2.43 -3.15 10.71
N GLU A 278 1.81 -3.32 11.88
CA GLU A 278 0.64 -4.19 12.05
C GLU A 278 -0.70 -3.49 11.75
N SER A 279 -0.72 -2.16 11.56
CA SER A 279 -1.93 -1.39 11.30
C SER A 279 -2.65 -1.86 10.03
N THR A 280 -3.98 -1.90 10.09
CA THR A 280 -4.87 -2.24 8.98
C THR A 280 -5.65 -1.04 8.43
N LEU A 281 -5.28 0.19 8.82
CA LEU A 281 -6.00 1.42 8.45
C LEU A 281 -6.24 1.56 6.95
N GLY A 282 -5.32 1.10 6.10
CA GLY A 282 -5.51 1.13 4.64
C GLY A 282 -6.77 0.40 4.19
N THR A 283 -7.01 -0.80 4.72
CA THR A 283 -8.20 -1.59 4.41
C THR A 283 -9.40 -1.23 5.30
N ASP A 284 -9.19 -0.78 6.55
CA ASP A 284 -10.27 -0.35 7.44
C ASP A 284 -11.05 0.85 6.87
N MET A 285 -10.36 1.76 6.19
CA MET A 285 -10.95 2.95 5.57
C MET A 285 -11.38 2.73 4.12
N ALA A 286 -11.05 1.59 3.51
CA ALA A 286 -11.51 1.24 2.17
C ALA A 286 -13.00 0.87 2.15
N LYS A 287 -13.63 1.03 0.99
CA LYS A 287 -15.03 0.61 0.80
C LYS A 287 -15.15 -0.92 0.93
N PRO A 288 -16.26 -1.42 1.44
CA PRO A 288 -16.55 -2.85 1.44
C PRO A 288 -16.46 -3.46 0.03
N GLN A 289 -16.29 -4.79 -0.01
CA GLN A 289 -16.29 -5.55 -1.26
C GLN A 289 -17.52 -5.24 -2.11
N ILE A 290 -17.30 -5.07 -3.42
CA ILE A 290 -18.40 -4.97 -4.40
C ILE A 290 -19.15 -6.30 -4.50
N ASP A 291 -20.37 -6.25 -5.02
CA ASP A 291 -21.14 -7.46 -5.31
C ASP A 291 -20.52 -8.21 -6.49
N MET A 292 -19.83 -9.32 -6.19
CA MET A 292 -19.15 -10.18 -7.16
C MET A 292 -18.96 -11.60 -6.62
N THR A 293 -18.84 -12.56 -7.51
CA THR A 293 -18.37 -13.91 -7.14
C THR A 293 -16.87 -13.88 -6.82
N THR A 294 -16.43 -14.71 -5.89
CA THR A 294 -15.02 -14.80 -5.48
C THR A 294 -14.39 -16.17 -5.74
N ASP A 295 -15.16 -17.12 -6.27
CA ASP A 295 -14.73 -18.52 -6.45
C ASP A 295 -13.55 -18.71 -7.41
N PHE A 296 -13.28 -17.71 -8.26
CA PHE A 296 -12.16 -17.72 -9.21
C PHE A 296 -10.87 -17.14 -8.62
N ILE A 297 -10.94 -16.51 -7.43
CA ILE A 297 -9.81 -15.84 -6.79
C ILE A 297 -8.99 -16.89 -6.04
N GLU A 298 -7.72 -17.00 -6.39
CA GLU A 298 -6.79 -17.90 -5.75
C GLU A 298 -5.46 -17.19 -5.50
N PRO A 299 -5.13 -16.86 -4.26
CA PRO A 299 -3.81 -16.35 -3.93
C PRO A 299 -2.73 -17.42 -4.12
N GLY A 300 -1.48 -17.02 -4.38
CA GLY A 300 -0.41 -17.99 -4.53
C GLY A 300 0.91 -17.43 -5.06
N GLN A 301 1.81 -18.34 -5.41
CA GLN A 301 3.07 -18.02 -6.07
C GLN A 301 2.93 -18.19 -7.58
N ALA A 302 3.68 -17.38 -8.34
CA ALA A 302 3.72 -17.45 -9.80
C ALA A 302 5.15 -17.67 -10.31
N ALA A 303 5.32 -18.62 -11.22
CA ALA A 303 6.53 -18.70 -12.02
C ALA A 303 6.53 -17.58 -13.06
N TRP A 304 7.67 -16.91 -13.26
CA TRP A 304 7.80 -15.76 -14.15
C TRP A 304 9.15 -15.75 -14.88
N SER A 305 9.13 -16.04 -16.18
CA SER A 305 10.33 -16.20 -16.96
C SER A 305 11.03 -14.89 -17.33
N TRP A 306 10.27 -13.81 -17.47
CA TRP A 306 10.77 -12.56 -18.03
C TRP A 306 11.77 -11.86 -17.13
N ALA A 307 11.66 -12.02 -15.81
CA ALA A 307 12.55 -11.36 -14.86
C ALA A 307 14.04 -11.52 -15.21
N LEU A 308 14.48 -12.73 -15.51
CA LEU A 308 15.87 -13.04 -15.87
C LEU A 308 16.03 -13.35 -17.37
N GLY A 309 15.03 -13.96 -17.99
CA GLY A 309 15.08 -14.36 -19.40
C GLY A 309 14.72 -13.26 -20.39
N LYS A 310 14.14 -12.14 -19.91
CA LYS A 310 13.70 -11.00 -20.71
C LYS A 310 12.83 -11.42 -21.92
N ASP A 311 12.71 -10.60 -22.95
CA ASP A 311 11.86 -10.82 -24.12
C ASP A 311 12.14 -12.16 -24.82
N GLN A 312 13.39 -12.64 -24.78
CA GLN A 312 13.78 -13.93 -25.39
C GLN A 312 13.13 -15.13 -24.71
N SER A 313 12.64 -14.99 -23.48
CA SER A 313 11.96 -16.05 -22.75
C SER A 313 10.49 -16.25 -23.21
N ILE A 314 9.91 -15.28 -23.95
CA ILE A 314 8.50 -15.36 -24.34
C ILE A 314 8.37 -16.17 -25.64
N THR A 315 8.59 -17.46 -25.51
CA THR A 315 8.41 -18.46 -26.57
C THR A 315 7.57 -19.62 -26.03
N TYR A 316 6.91 -20.34 -26.93
CA TYR A 316 6.05 -21.48 -26.57
C TYR A 316 6.76 -22.50 -25.68
N ASP A 317 7.97 -22.92 -26.07
CA ASP A 317 8.71 -23.98 -25.37
C ASP A 317 9.17 -23.51 -23.99
N ILE A 318 9.72 -22.29 -23.84
CA ILE A 318 10.16 -21.75 -22.55
C ILE A 318 8.96 -21.54 -21.61
N GLN A 319 7.83 -21.07 -22.13
CA GLN A 319 6.63 -20.91 -21.29
C GLN A 319 6.08 -22.27 -20.83
N LYS A 320 6.15 -23.29 -21.66
CA LYS A 320 5.80 -24.64 -21.27
C LYS A 320 6.71 -25.19 -20.18
N ASP A 321 8.02 -24.94 -20.25
CA ASP A 321 8.98 -25.33 -19.21
C ASP A 321 8.70 -24.60 -17.89
N HIS A 322 8.29 -23.32 -17.93
CA HIS A 322 7.90 -22.56 -16.73
C HIS A 322 6.56 -23.04 -16.12
N ILE A 323 5.62 -23.51 -16.93
CA ILE A 323 4.42 -24.20 -16.45
C ILE A 323 4.80 -25.51 -15.75
N ASP A 324 5.71 -26.30 -16.32
CA ASP A 324 6.23 -27.51 -15.70
C ASP A 324 6.97 -27.22 -14.39
N PHE A 325 7.71 -26.13 -14.35
CA PHE A 325 8.38 -25.63 -13.14
C PHE A 325 7.39 -25.23 -12.08
N ALA A 326 6.36 -24.43 -12.42
CA ALA A 326 5.30 -24.04 -11.48
C ALA A 326 4.63 -25.28 -10.86
N ALA A 327 4.24 -26.26 -11.69
CA ALA A 327 3.64 -27.51 -11.24
C ALA A 327 4.58 -28.30 -10.30
N LYS A 328 5.88 -28.39 -10.63
CA LYS A 328 6.90 -29.05 -9.80
C LYS A 328 7.08 -28.37 -8.45
N MET A 329 6.99 -27.03 -8.41
CA MET A 329 7.17 -26.22 -7.21
C MET A 329 5.90 -26.05 -6.39
N ASN A 330 4.76 -26.61 -6.82
CA ASN A 330 3.43 -26.39 -6.26
C ASN A 330 3.00 -24.92 -6.32
N TYR A 331 3.50 -24.13 -7.28
CA TYR A 331 3.03 -22.77 -7.51
C TYR A 331 1.68 -22.80 -8.22
N GLU A 332 0.77 -21.97 -7.77
CA GLU A 332 -0.59 -21.90 -8.31
C GLU A 332 -0.63 -21.29 -9.70
N HIS A 333 0.37 -20.45 -10.05
CA HIS A 333 0.32 -19.60 -11.22
C HIS A 333 1.58 -19.65 -12.08
N CYS A 334 1.41 -19.29 -13.35
CA CYS A 334 2.49 -18.96 -14.29
C CYS A 334 2.10 -17.71 -15.08
N LEU A 335 2.99 -16.70 -15.10
CA LEU A 335 2.81 -15.48 -15.86
C LEU A 335 3.52 -15.59 -17.22
N ILE A 336 2.78 -15.44 -18.30
CA ILE A 336 3.30 -15.26 -19.66
C ILE A 336 3.32 -13.76 -19.95
N ASP A 337 4.52 -13.20 -20.03
CA ASP A 337 4.76 -11.76 -20.05
C ASP A 337 4.70 -11.15 -21.47
N VAL A 338 5.21 -9.96 -21.67
CA VAL A 338 5.14 -9.09 -22.86
C VAL A 338 5.23 -9.82 -24.21
N ASN A 339 4.60 -9.26 -25.24
CA ASN A 339 4.70 -9.71 -26.64
C ASN A 339 4.17 -11.14 -26.93
N TRP A 340 3.51 -11.79 -25.99
CA TRP A 340 2.98 -13.15 -26.17
C TRP A 340 2.03 -13.28 -27.37
N ASP A 341 1.29 -12.22 -27.72
CA ASP A 341 0.36 -12.18 -28.85
C ASP A 341 1.07 -12.23 -30.21
N THR A 342 2.29 -11.71 -30.29
CA THR A 342 3.10 -11.66 -31.51
C THR A 342 4.13 -12.78 -31.58
N THR A 343 4.68 -13.24 -30.46
CA THR A 343 5.72 -14.29 -30.41
C THR A 343 5.12 -15.70 -30.37
N ILE A 344 4.02 -15.89 -29.67
CA ILE A 344 3.34 -17.18 -29.45
C ILE A 344 2.01 -17.21 -30.19
N GLY A 345 1.17 -16.19 -30.01
CA GLY A 345 -0.15 -16.07 -30.62
C GLY A 345 -1.25 -16.81 -29.85
N TYR A 346 -2.50 -16.36 -30.04
CA TYR A 346 -3.65 -16.82 -29.26
C TYR A 346 -3.90 -18.33 -29.32
N ASP A 347 -3.77 -18.95 -30.49
CA ASP A 347 -4.03 -20.39 -30.63
C ASP A 347 -3.03 -21.22 -29.80
N LYS A 348 -1.77 -20.82 -29.79
CA LYS A 348 -0.72 -21.48 -29.02
C LYS A 348 -0.81 -21.14 -27.51
N ILE A 349 -1.26 -19.95 -27.17
CA ILE A 349 -1.60 -19.61 -25.78
C ILE A 349 -2.74 -20.51 -25.28
N ALA A 350 -3.79 -20.73 -26.07
CA ALA A 350 -4.87 -21.65 -25.67
C ALA A 350 -4.35 -23.07 -25.40
N GLU A 351 -3.39 -23.57 -26.22
CA GLU A 351 -2.73 -24.85 -25.97
C GLU A 351 -1.94 -24.86 -24.67
N LEU A 352 -1.18 -23.78 -24.35
CA LEU A 352 -0.43 -23.64 -23.08
C LEU A 352 -1.36 -23.56 -21.87
N VAL A 353 -2.47 -22.82 -21.98
CA VAL A 353 -3.47 -22.70 -20.90
C VAL A 353 -4.11 -24.07 -20.60
N ALA A 354 -4.50 -24.83 -21.64
CA ALA A 354 -5.02 -26.18 -21.47
C ALA A 354 -3.96 -27.11 -20.83
N TYR A 355 -2.72 -27.03 -21.28
CA TYR A 355 -1.59 -27.80 -20.74
C TYR A 355 -1.32 -27.46 -19.26
N ALA A 356 -1.39 -26.17 -18.89
CA ALA A 356 -1.24 -25.71 -17.51
C ALA A 356 -2.38 -26.23 -16.62
N ALA A 357 -3.63 -26.16 -17.10
CA ALA A 357 -4.80 -26.66 -16.40
C ALA A 357 -4.70 -28.17 -16.08
N ASP A 358 -4.21 -28.99 -17.01
CA ASP A 358 -3.96 -30.42 -16.80
C ASP A 358 -2.92 -30.69 -15.68
N LYS A 359 -2.09 -29.70 -15.36
CA LYS A 359 -1.08 -29.76 -14.29
C LYS A 359 -1.50 -29.02 -13.00
N GLY A 360 -2.68 -28.43 -12.97
CA GLY A 360 -3.18 -27.66 -11.83
C GLY A 360 -2.59 -26.25 -11.74
N VAL A 361 -1.97 -25.73 -12.80
CA VAL A 361 -1.38 -24.39 -12.87
C VAL A 361 -2.32 -23.44 -13.61
N LYS A 362 -2.48 -22.22 -13.12
CA LYS A 362 -3.28 -21.15 -13.74
C LYS A 362 -2.37 -20.17 -14.48
N VAL A 363 -2.77 -19.80 -15.70
CA VAL A 363 -2.01 -18.87 -16.54
C VAL A 363 -2.53 -17.45 -16.39
N HIS A 364 -1.61 -16.50 -16.25
CA HIS A 364 -1.85 -15.07 -16.36
C HIS A 364 -1.19 -14.53 -17.61
N LEU A 365 -1.80 -13.51 -18.23
CA LEU A 365 -1.29 -12.88 -19.45
C LEU A 365 -0.99 -11.40 -19.19
N TRP A 366 0.10 -10.92 -19.75
CA TRP A 366 0.52 -9.52 -19.68
C TRP A 366 -0.19 -8.66 -20.73
N TYR A 367 -0.49 -7.41 -20.38
CA TYR A 367 -1.06 -6.37 -21.25
C TYR A 367 -0.42 -5.02 -20.97
N ASN A 368 -0.27 -4.19 -22.02
CA ASN A 368 -0.01 -2.78 -21.89
C ASN A 368 -1.33 -2.02 -21.64
N SER A 369 -1.39 -1.20 -20.59
CA SER A 369 -2.56 -0.36 -20.32
C SER A 369 -2.81 0.68 -21.40
N ALA A 370 -1.78 1.01 -22.21
CA ALA A 370 -1.76 2.17 -23.07
C ALA A 370 -2.65 2.07 -24.31
N GLY A 371 -3.18 3.24 -24.54
CA GLY A 371 -3.37 3.98 -25.76
C GLY A 371 -2.16 4.85 -26.13
N SER A 372 -2.17 6.12 -25.74
CA SER A 372 -1.23 7.14 -26.22
C SER A 372 -0.30 7.71 -25.14
N TRP A 373 -0.49 7.40 -23.88
CA TRP A 373 0.27 8.00 -22.76
C TRP A 373 1.64 7.39 -22.49
N ASN A 374 1.99 6.28 -23.12
CA ASN A 374 3.36 5.79 -23.15
C ASN A 374 3.74 5.34 -24.57
N THR A 375 5.04 5.29 -24.84
CA THR A 375 5.57 4.92 -26.16
C THR A 375 6.19 3.53 -26.17
N THR A 376 6.02 2.75 -25.09
CA THR A 376 6.59 1.42 -24.96
C THR A 376 6.22 0.54 -26.16
N PRO A 377 7.16 -0.24 -26.74
CA PRO A 377 6.87 -1.08 -27.90
C PRO A 377 6.13 -2.38 -27.55
N TYR A 378 5.92 -2.66 -26.27
CA TYR A 378 5.42 -3.95 -25.78
C TYR A 378 3.94 -4.20 -26.05
N HIS A 379 3.64 -5.42 -26.44
CA HIS A 379 2.33 -5.95 -26.81
C HIS A 379 1.81 -6.98 -25.80
N PRO A 380 0.44 -7.24 -25.70
CA PRO A 380 -0.66 -6.57 -26.42
C PRO A 380 -0.85 -5.13 -25.99
N ARG A 381 -1.15 -4.25 -26.95
CA ARG A 381 -1.32 -2.81 -26.75
C ARG A 381 -2.63 -2.33 -27.38
N ASN A 382 -3.22 -1.26 -26.85
CA ASN A 382 -4.49 -0.65 -27.30
C ASN A 382 -5.73 -1.56 -27.15
N MET A 383 -5.62 -2.67 -26.40
CA MET A 383 -6.72 -3.62 -26.24
C MET A 383 -7.69 -3.23 -25.11
N LEU A 384 -7.18 -2.51 -24.10
CA LEU A 384 -7.90 -2.27 -22.84
C LEU A 384 -8.45 -0.85 -22.69
N VAL A 385 -8.13 0.06 -23.60
CA VAL A 385 -8.45 1.50 -23.51
C VAL A 385 -9.96 1.75 -23.58
N GLU A 386 -10.62 1.13 -24.54
CA GLU A 386 -12.06 1.27 -24.77
C GLU A 386 -12.84 0.16 -24.05
N ASP A 387 -13.93 0.52 -23.36
CA ASP A 387 -14.71 -0.41 -22.54
C ASP A 387 -15.20 -1.65 -23.33
N GLU A 388 -15.74 -1.45 -24.55
CA GLU A 388 -16.21 -2.56 -25.40
C GLU A 388 -15.04 -3.46 -25.83
N GLY A 389 -13.90 -2.88 -26.20
CA GLY A 389 -12.69 -3.61 -26.58
C GLY A 389 -12.16 -4.44 -25.43
N ARG A 390 -12.07 -3.84 -24.25
CA ARG A 390 -11.59 -4.47 -23.01
C ARG A 390 -12.48 -5.65 -22.59
N MET A 391 -13.79 -5.46 -22.55
CA MET A 391 -14.73 -6.54 -22.21
C MET A 391 -14.65 -7.71 -23.20
N LYS A 392 -14.56 -7.41 -24.48
CA LYS A 392 -14.43 -8.45 -25.52
C LYS A 392 -13.11 -9.24 -25.34
N GLU A 393 -12.03 -8.55 -25.05
CA GLU A 393 -10.73 -9.22 -24.83
C GLU A 393 -10.75 -10.06 -23.53
N PHE A 394 -11.27 -9.53 -22.43
CA PHE A 394 -11.39 -10.28 -21.18
C PHE A 394 -12.27 -11.52 -21.32
N GLN A 395 -13.38 -11.44 -22.03
CA GLN A 395 -14.22 -12.60 -22.33
C GLN A 395 -13.46 -13.62 -23.18
N ARG A 396 -12.75 -13.18 -24.24
CA ARG A 396 -11.96 -14.05 -25.11
C ARG A 396 -10.92 -14.86 -24.34
N ILE A 397 -10.11 -14.20 -23.52
CA ILE A 397 -9.07 -14.90 -22.75
C ILE A 397 -9.67 -15.77 -21.65
N LYS A 398 -10.78 -15.37 -21.06
CA LYS A 398 -11.51 -16.20 -20.09
C LYS A 398 -12.04 -17.49 -20.73
N GLU A 399 -12.59 -17.42 -21.95
CA GLU A 399 -13.04 -18.59 -22.70
C GLU A 399 -11.87 -19.54 -23.03
N MET A 400 -10.65 -19.02 -23.16
CA MET A 400 -9.43 -19.82 -23.29
C MET A 400 -8.99 -20.50 -21.98
N GLY A 401 -9.56 -20.09 -20.82
CA GLY A 401 -9.20 -20.59 -19.50
C GLY A 401 -8.15 -19.76 -18.75
N VAL A 402 -7.78 -18.59 -19.24
CA VAL A 402 -6.86 -17.67 -18.56
C VAL A 402 -7.46 -17.26 -17.21
N ALA A 403 -6.63 -17.24 -16.16
CA ALA A 403 -7.08 -16.96 -14.79
C ALA A 403 -6.97 -15.49 -14.40
N GLY A 404 -6.07 -14.73 -15.03
CA GLY A 404 -5.86 -13.34 -14.68
C GLY A 404 -4.98 -12.60 -15.67
N VAL A 405 -4.78 -11.31 -15.38
CA VAL A 405 -4.00 -10.39 -16.21
C VAL A 405 -3.01 -9.58 -15.36
N LYS A 406 -1.79 -9.39 -15.89
CA LYS A 406 -0.86 -8.36 -15.46
C LYS A 406 -0.99 -7.19 -16.44
N ILE A 407 -1.26 -5.99 -15.95
CA ILE A 407 -1.46 -4.80 -16.80
C ILE A 407 -0.45 -3.74 -16.37
N ASP A 408 0.30 -3.20 -17.32
CA ASP A 408 1.50 -2.43 -17.08
C ASP A 408 1.47 -1.03 -17.72
N PHE A 409 2.34 -0.11 -17.23
CA PHE A 409 2.63 1.21 -17.81
C PHE A 409 1.49 2.23 -17.76
N PHE A 410 0.89 2.43 -16.60
CA PHE A 410 -0.11 3.47 -16.39
C PHE A 410 0.53 4.87 -16.32
N GLY A 411 -0.19 5.87 -16.79
CA GLY A 411 0.35 7.21 -17.05
C GLY A 411 0.21 8.23 -15.92
N GLY A 412 -0.20 7.84 -14.70
CA GLY A 412 -0.28 8.78 -13.59
C GLY A 412 -1.47 8.61 -12.65
N ASP A 413 -1.75 9.68 -11.88
CA ASP A 413 -2.62 9.69 -10.70
C ASP A 413 -3.88 10.56 -10.86
N GLY A 414 -4.09 11.18 -12.03
CA GLY A 414 -5.25 12.02 -12.30
C GLY A 414 -6.58 11.28 -12.13
N GLN A 415 -7.65 12.00 -11.77
CA GLN A 415 -8.96 11.37 -11.52
C GLN A 415 -9.40 10.43 -12.65
N SER A 416 -9.26 10.84 -13.89
CA SER A 416 -9.68 10.00 -15.04
C SER A 416 -8.81 8.76 -15.21
N MET A 417 -7.52 8.81 -14.85
CA MET A 417 -6.65 7.64 -14.80
C MET A 417 -7.07 6.70 -13.67
N ILE A 418 -7.38 7.21 -12.48
CA ILE A 418 -7.96 6.43 -11.38
C ILE A 418 -9.30 5.80 -11.82
N GLY A 419 -10.12 6.54 -12.56
CA GLY A 419 -11.34 6.02 -13.18
C GLY A 419 -11.09 4.83 -14.10
N TYR A 420 -10.00 4.86 -14.87
CA TYR A 420 -9.59 3.77 -15.76
C TYR A 420 -9.18 2.51 -14.98
N TYR A 421 -8.42 2.63 -13.89
CA TYR A 421 -8.14 1.49 -12.99
C TYR A 421 -9.43 0.85 -12.48
N HIS A 422 -10.39 1.66 -12.00
CA HIS A 422 -11.67 1.17 -11.52
C HIS A 422 -12.52 0.50 -12.61
N ALA A 423 -12.47 1.01 -13.85
CA ALA A 423 -13.16 0.41 -14.97
C ALA A 423 -12.57 -0.98 -15.29
N ILE A 424 -11.24 -1.10 -15.36
CA ILE A 424 -10.55 -2.39 -15.54
C ILE A 424 -10.93 -3.38 -14.44
N LEU A 425 -10.89 -2.97 -13.17
CA LEU A 425 -11.23 -3.84 -12.04
C LEU A 425 -12.69 -4.33 -12.09
N LYS A 426 -13.65 -3.48 -12.47
CA LYS A 426 -15.06 -3.88 -12.62
C LYS A 426 -15.24 -4.87 -13.77
N ASP A 427 -14.60 -4.62 -14.90
CA ASP A 427 -14.71 -5.48 -16.07
C ASP A 427 -14.03 -6.82 -15.86
N ALA A 428 -12.86 -6.84 -15.20
CA ALA A 428 -12.17 -8.07 -14.80
C ALA A 428 -13.00 -8.89 -13.80
N ALA A 429 -13.65 -8.24 -12.82
CA ALA A 429 -14.57 -8.91 -11.91
C ALA A 429 -15.74 -9.57 -12.65
N ALA A 430 -16.35 -8.84 -13.60
CA ALA A 430 -17.46 -9.35 -14.42
C ALA A 430 -17.02 -10.54 -15.32
N ALA A 431 -15.78 -10.54 -15.80
CA ALA A 431 -15.20 -11.62 -16.58
C ALA A 431 -14.68 -12.79 -15.72
N GLY A 432 -14.51 -12.61 -14.40
CA GLY A 432 -13.93 -13.60 -13.51
C GLY A 432 -12.41 -13.75 -13.68
N LEU A 433 -11.69 -12.63 -13.82
CA LEU A 433 -10.23 -12.57 -13.96
C LEU A 433 -9.60 -11.90 -12.73
N MET A 434 -8.49 -12.46 -12.25
CA MET A 434 -7.59 -11.84 -11.28
C MET A 434 -6.76 -10.74 -11.97
N VAL A 435 -6.36 -9.73 -11.19
CA VAL A 435 -5.64 -8.56 -11.72
C VAL A 435 -4.37 -8.31 -10.92
N ASN A 436 -3.29 -8.00 -11.63
CA ASN A 436 -2.06 -7.43 -11.12
C ASN A 436 -1.74 -6.16 -11.94
N PHE A 437 -1.38 -5.06 -11.26
CA PHE A 437 -0.95 -3.82 -11.92
C PHE A 437 0.54 -3.56 -11.71
N HIS A 438 1.24 -3.22 -12.79
CA HIS A 438 2.63 -2.78 -12.80
C HIS A 438 2.74 -1.38 -13.42
N GLY A 439 3.91 -0.71 -13.28
CA GLY A 439 4.05 0.67 -13.72
C GLY A 439 2.89 1.55 -13.23
N THR A 440 2.60 1.55 -11.96
CA THR A 440 1.25 1.83 -11.43
C THR A 440 1.26 2.73 -10.19
N THR A 441 0.08 3.27 -9.86
CA THR A 441 -0.23 3.94 -8.59
C THR A 441 -0.31 2.95 -7.41
N LEU A 442 -0.59 3.45 -6.17
CA LEU A 442 -0.82 2.61 -4.98
C LEU A 442 -2.23 2.02 -4.94
N PRO A 443 -2.42 0.84 -4.33
CA PRO A 443 -3.73 0.21 -4.16
C PRO A 443 -4.71 0.99 -3.28
N ARG A 444 -4.26 1.65 -2.23
CA ARG A 444 -5.09 2.44 -1.30
C ARG A 444 -6.28 1.67 -0.72
N GLY A 445 -6.07 0.40 -0.37
CA GLY A 445 -7.09 -0.49 0.19
C GLY A 445 -8.02 -1.12 -0.84
N TRP A 446 -7.77 -0.96 -2.14
CA TRP A 446 -8.63 -1.53 -3.21
C TRP A 446 -8.75 -3.05 -3.13
N GLN A 447 -7.76 -3.77 -2.60
CA GLN A 447 -7.84 -5.22 -2.37
C GLN A 447 -8.99 -5.65 -1.45
N ARG A 448 -9.52 -4.77 -0.60
CA ARG A 448 -10.76 -5.00 0.15
C ARG A 448 -12.01 -4.81 -0.73
N THR A 449 -12.02 -3.77 -1.56
CA THR A 449 -13.16 -3.43 -2.42
C THR A 449 -13.25 -4.36 -3.63
N TYR A 450 -12.09 -4.74 -4.16
CA TYR A 450 -11.90 -5.60 -5.33
C TYR A 450 -10.97 -6.78 -4.96
N PRO A 451 -11.46 -7.83 -4.31
CA PRO A 451 -10.62 -8.91 -3.79
C PRO A 451 -9.89 -9.72 -4.88
N HIS A 452 -10.25 -9.55 -6.16
CA HIS A 452 -9.52 -10.09 -7.32
C HIS A 452 -8.35 -9.20 -7.78
N LEU A 453 -8.16 -8.01 -7.20
CA LEU A 453 -6.91 -7.27 -7.28
C LEU A 453 -5.91 -7.94 -6.35
N MET A 454 -5.04 -8.77 -6.93
CA MET A 454 -4.14 -9.62 -6.17
C MET A 454 -2.94 -8.84 -5.65
N THR A 455 -2.38 -7.96 -6.46
CA THR A 455 -1.19 -7.20 -6.12
C THR A 455 -1.00 -6.00 -7.05
N MET A 456 -0.14 -5.05 -6.63
CA MET A 456 0.33 -3.95 -7.45
C MET A 456 1.82 -3.73 -7.17
N GLU A 457 2.58 -3.36 -8.19
CA GLU A 457 4.01 -3.08 -8.06
C GLU A 457 4.25 -1.83 -7.19
N SER A 458 4.16 -0.64 -7.74
CA SER A 458 4.36 0.65 -7.05
C SER A 458 5.61 0.65 -6.17
N VAL A 459 6.71 0.07 -6.64
CA VAL A 459 7.97 -0.08 -5.92
C VAL A 459 9.11 -0.32 -6.92
N LYS A 460 10.29 0.19 -6.64
CA LYS A 460 11.51 -0.23 -7.34
C LYS A 460 11.86 -1.65 -6.92
N GLY A 461 11.35 -2.64 -7.65
CA GLY A 461 11.37 -4.06 -7.30
C GLY A 461 12.63 -4.79 -7.74
N PHE A 462 12.62 -6.14 -7.59
CA PHE A 462 13.73 -7.00 -8.01
C PHE A 462 14.03 -6.87 -9.51
N GLU A 463 13.03 -6.64 -10.33
CA GLU A 463 13.20 -6.44 -11.77
C GLU A 463 14.27 -5.39 -12.09
N MET A 464 14.26 -4.26 -11.36
CA MET A 464 15.21 -3.16 -11.56
C MET A 464 16.64 -3.53 -11.20
N ILE A 465 16.85 -4.51 -10.31
CA ILE A 465 18.19 -5.04 -10.01
C ILE A 465 18.84 -5.60 -11.29
N THR A 466 18.06 -6.22 -12.15
CA THR A 466 18.57 -6.88 -13.36
C THR A 466 19.05 -5.90 -14.43
N PHE A 467 18.74 -4.60 -14.28
CA PHE A 467 19.14 -3.54 -15.22
C PHE A 467 20.24 -2.63 -14.66
N GLU A 468 20.28 -2.44 -13.32
CA GLU A 468 21.07 -1.38 -12.70
C GLU A 468 21.98 -1.91 -11.60
N GLN A 469 23.29 -2.05 -11.86
CA GLN A 469 24.27 -2.41 -10.82
C GLN A 469 24.25 -1.43 -9.64
N ALA A 470 24.07 -0.13 -9.92
CA ALA A 470 24.01 0.89 -8.87
C ALA A 470 22.82 0.68 -7.91
N PHE A 471 21.70 0.17 -8.37
CA PHE A 471 20.59 -0.22 -7.51
C PHE A 471 20.88 -1.53 -6.79
N ALA A 472 21.41 -2.54 -7.46
CA ALA A 472 21.84 -3.79 -6.85
C ALA A 472 22.82 -3.58 -5.67
N ASP A 473 23.69 -2.57 -5.74
CA ASP A 473 24.63 -2.21 -4.67
C ASP A 473 23.93 -1.65 -3.40
N ARG A 474 22.70 -1.11 -3.54
CA ARG A 474 21.93 -0.46 -2.45
C ARG A 474 20.65 -1.22 -2.06
N VAL A 475 20.31 -2.26 -2.78
CA VAL A 475 19.01 -2.94 -2.66
C VAL A 475 18.73 -3.48 -1.25
N ALA A 476 19.75 -3.90 -0.51
CA ALA A 476 19.55 -4.46 0.83
C ALA A 476 18.93 -3.45 1.81
N ALA A 477 19.38 -2.19 1.81
CA ALA A 477 18.78 -1.12 2.59
C ALA A 477 17.39 -0.74 2.07
N HIS A 478 17.22 -0.72 0.73
CA HIS A 478 15.90 -0.51 0.12
C HIS A 478 14.91 -1.61 0.52
N CYS A 479 15.31 -2.87 0.49
CA CYS A 479 14.46 -3.96 0.99
C CYS A 479 14.10 -3.79 2.47
N ALA A 480 15.03 -3.29 3.30
CA ALA A 480 14.81 -3.12 4.73
C ALA A 480 13.92 -1.90 5.10
N VAL A 481 13.57 -1.01 4.17
CA VAL A 481 12.62 0.08 4.41
C VAL A 481 11.18 -0.28 4.04
N LEU A 482 10.97 -1.16 3.08
CA LEU A 482 9.66 -1.48 2.51
C LEU A 482 8.66 -2.07 3.52
N PRO A 483 9.04 -2.91 4.49
CA PRO A 483 8.11 -3.42 5.51
C PRO A 483 7.54 -2.34 6.43
N PHE A 484 8.15 -1.14 6.46
CA PHE A 484 7.76 0.00 7.27
C PHE A 484 7.07 1.11 6.47
N THR A 485 7.05 0.97 5.15
CA THR A 485 6.52 1.95 4.21
C THR A 485 5.57 1.29 3.21
N ARG A 486 6.02 1.01 1.98
CA ARG A 486 5.20 0.55 0.86
C ARG A 486 4.34 -0.68 1.17
N ASN A 487 4.85 -1.64 1.91
CA ASN A 487 4.14 -2.91 2.19
C ASN A 487 3.40 -2.94 3.55
N VAL A 488 3.15 -1.75 4.16
CA VAL A 488 2.39 -1.69 5.42
C VAL A 488 0.90 -1.91 5.18
N PHE A 489 0.27 -1.18 4.27
CA PHE A 489 -1.18 -1.19 4.10
C PHE A 489 -1.67 -2.10 2.98
N ASP A 490 -0.86 -2.28 1.96
CA ASP A 490 -1.28 -2.78 0.67
C ASP A 490 -0.34 -3.88 0.14
N PRO A 491 -0.85 -4.86 -0.65
CA PRO A 491 -0.03 -5.87 -1.29
C PRO A 491 0.99 -5.22 -2.23
N MET A 492 2.16 -5.86 -2.34
CA MET A 492 3.28 -5.35 -3.12
C MET A 492 3.91 -6.45 -3.97
N ASP A 493 3.92 -6.27 -5.28
CA ASP A 493 4.62 -7.15 -6.20
C ASP A 493 6.07 -6.71 -6.38
N PHE A 494 6.91 -6.99 -5.39
CA PHE A 494 8.35 -6.74 -5.44
C PHE A 494 9.05 -7.66 -6.46
N THR A 495 8.36 -8.70 -6.92
CA THR A 495 8.89 -9.77 -7.78
C THR A 495 10.15 -10.44 -7.20
N PRO A 496 10.09 -10.91 -5.94
CA PRO A 496 11.29 -11.29 -5.22
C PRO A 496 11.94 -12.56 -5.76
N MET A 497 13.17 -12.68 -5.36
CA MET A 497 14.00 -13.84 -5.21
C MET A 497 14.59 -14.41 -6.50
N SER A 498 15.92 -14.30 -6.56
CA SER A 498 16.76 -15.19 -7.35
C SER A 498 17.83 -15.80 -6.46
N LEU A 499 17.96 -17.13 -6.49
CA LEU A 499 18.98 -17.87 -5.74
C LEU A 499 20.21 -18.20 -6.60
N ASP A 500 20.15 -17.92 -7.89
CA ASP A 500 21.23 -18.08 -8.85
C ASP A 500 21.88 -16.72 -9.20
N GLU A 501 22.84 -16.73 -10.09
CA GLU A 501 23.49 -15.53 -10.61
C GLU A 501 22.51 -14.73 -11.48
N ILE A 502 22.52 -13.41 -11.34
CA ILE A 502 21.81 -12.49 -12.21
C ILE A 502 22.75 -12.09 -13.35
N PRO A 503 22.34 -12.26 -14.62
CA PRO A 503 23.22 -11.92 -15.75
C PRO A 503 23.74 -10.47 -15.69
N ASN A 504 25.06 -10.31 -15.77
CA ASN A 504 25.76 -9.01 -15.74
C ASN A 504 25.62 -8.17 -14.47
N ILE A 505 25.09 -8.73 -13.40
CA ILE A 505 24.90 -8.04 -12.10
C ILE A 505 25.67 -8.79 -11.01
N ASP A 506 26.46 -8.07 -10.26
CA ASP A 506 27.08 -8.54 -9.01
C ASP A 506 26.12 -8.31 -7.84
N ARG A 507 25.30 -9.32 -7.56
CA ARG A 507 24.31 -9.27 -6.47
C ARG A 507 25.00 -9.16 -5.11
N LYS A 508 24.59 -8.21 -4.27
CA LYS A 508 25.16 -7.97 -2.94
C LYS A 508 24.41 -8.70 -1.83
N THR A 509 23.13 -8.99 -2.03
CA THR A 509 22.32 -9.77 -1.08
C THR A 509 22.70 -11.24 -1.11
N SER A 510 22.63 -11.89 0.04
CA SER A 510 22.88 -13.34 0.14
C SER A 510 21.66 -14.16 -0.31
N LYS A 511 21.88 -15.47 -0.50
CA LYS A 511 20.78 -16.39 -0.84
C LYS A 511 19.71 -16.46 0.26
N ALA A 512 20.09 -16.44 1.54
CA ALA A 512 19.14 -16.44 2.63
C ALA A 512 18.41 -15.10 2.78
N PHE A 513 19.04 -13.97 2.37
CA PHE A 513 18.38 -12.68 2.24
C PHE A 513 17.24 -12.76 1.19
N GLU A 514 17.57 -13.22 -0.01
CA GLU A 514 16.58 -13.40 -1.10
C GLU A 514 15.43 -14.32 -0.67
N LEU A 515 15.76 -15.46 -0.04
CA LEU A 515 14.75 -16.39 0.46
C LEU A 515 13.83 -15.74 1.52
N ALA A 516 14.38 -14.90 2.39
CA ALA A 516 13.62 -14.22 3.43
C ALA A 516 12.57 -13.26 2.87
N LEU A 517 12.78 -12.69 1.66
CA LEU A 517 11.83 -11.79 1.01
C LEU A 517 10.49 -12.47 0.71
N THR A 518 10.47 -13.79 0.50
CA THR A 518 9.24 -14.55 0.24
C THR A 518 8.25 -14.54 1.42
N VAL A 519 8.73 -14.32 2.64
CA VAL A 519 7.92 -14.14 3.86
C VAL A 519 7.84 -12.67 4.25
N MET A 520 8.91 -11.89 4.03
CA MET A 520 8.97 -10.48 4.40
C MET A 520 7.87 -9.66 3.70
N TYR A 521 7.62 -9.91 2.41
CA TYR A 521 6.67 -9.15 1.63
C TYR A 521 5.33 -9.86 1.50
N GLU A 522 4.27 -9.09 1.68
CA GLU A 522 2.90 -9.54 1.45
C GLU A 522 2.49 -9.18 0.02
N SER A 523 1.94 -10.17 -0.67
CA SER A 523 1.39 -10.06 -2.01
C SER A 523 0.31 -11.13 -2.21
N GLY A 524 -0.80 -10.80 -2.83
CA GLY A 524 -1.84 -11.80 -3.11
C GLY A 524 -1.43 -12.81 -4.21
N ILE A 525 -0.62 -12.36 -5.16
CA ILE A 525 0.19 -13.22 -6.05
C ILE A 525 1.62 -12.73 -5.95
N GLN A 526 2.54 -13.63 -5.62
CA GLN A 526 3.96 -13.32 -5.55
C GLN A 526 4.66 -13.91 -6.77
N HIS A 527 5.07 -13.03 -7.72
CA HIS A 527 5.83 -13.45 -8.89
C HIS A 527 7.29 -13.68 -8.51
N LEU A 528 7.73 -14.93 -8.58
CA LEU A 528 9.10 -15.30 -8.22
C LEU A 528 10.00 -15.24 -9.45
N ALA A 529 11.09 -14.48 -9.32
CA ALA A 529 12.05 -14.25 -10.41
C ALA A 529 13.01 -15.42 -10.66
N GLU A 530 12.90 -16.49 -9.88
CA GLU A 530 13.77 -17.65 -9.94
C GLU A 530 13.48 -18.53 -11.17
N THR A 531 14.54 -19.13 -11.71
CA THR A 531 14.46 -20.01 -12.87
C THR A 531 14.41 -21.51 -12.49
N PRO A 532 13.90 -22.39 -13.38
CA PRO A 532 13.99 -23.84 -13.21
C PRO A 532 15.43 -24.32 -12.94
N GLU A 533 16.41 -23.78 -13.68
CA GLU A 533 17.83 -24.12 -13.59
C GLU A 533 18.43 -23.63 -12.27
N GLY A 534 18.10 -22.42 -11.83
CA GLY A 534 18.55 -21.85 -10.56
C GLY A 534 18.03 -22.65 -9.37
N THR A 535 16.74 -22.98 -9.36
CA THR A 535 16.13 -23.83 -8.34
C THR A 535 16.78 -25.23 -8.30
N ALA A 536 17.07 -25.84 -9.44
CA ALA A 536 17.65 -27.17 -9.49
C ALA A 536 19.05 -27.27 -8.87
N LYS A 537 19.75 -26.15 -8.68
CA LYS A 537 21.06 -26.06 -8.03
C LYS A 537 20.96 -25.98 -6.51
N GLN A 538 19.76 -25.75 -5.95
CA GLN A 538 19.59 -25.54 -4.52
C GLN A 538 19.47 -26.86 -3.73
N PRO A 539 19.81 -26.86 -2.40
CA PRO A 539 19.53 -27.97 -1.53
C PRO A 539 18.05 -28.41 -1.54
N GLN A 540 17.82 -29.71 -1.34
CA GLN A 540 16.44 -30.25 -1.39
C GLN A 540 15.54 -29.61 -0.33
N GLU A 541 16.08 -29.24 0.81
CA GLU A 541 15.37 -28.58 1.92
C GLU A 541 14.84 -27.19 1.50
N ILE A 542 15.61 -26.46 0.69
CA ILE A 542 15.19 -25.16 0.13
C ILE A 542 14.06 -25.35 -0.88
N ILE A 543 14.17 -26.35 -1.76
CA ILE A 543 13.11 -26.70 -2.70
C ILE A 543 11.82 -27.06 -1.92
N GLN A 544 11.93 -27.90 -0.88
CA GLN A 544 10.79 -28.28 -0.03
C GLN A 544 10.19 -27.09 0.73
N TYR A 545 11.02 -26.15 1.18
CA TYR A 545 10.53 -24.92 1.79
C TYR A 545 9.69 -24.10 0.78
N LEU A 546 10.21 -23.87 -0.41
CA LEU A 546 9.49 -23.11 -1.45
C LEU A 546 8.18 -23.80 -1.88
N GLN A 547 8.17 -25.14 -1.96
CA GLN A 547 6.96 -25.92 -2.25
C GLN A 547 5.87 -25.89 -1.17
N GLN A 548 6.20 -25.40 0.04
CA GLN A 548 5.30 -25.32 1.20
C GLN A 548 5.02 -23.87 1.62
N LEU A 549 5.48 -22.91 0.84
CA LEU A 549 5.26 -21.49 1.13
C LEU A 549 3.75 -21.19 1.07
N PRO A 550 3.17 -20.58 2.12
CA PRO A 550 1.74 -20.29 2.12
C PRO A 550 1.35 -19.30 1.02
N ALA A 551 0.20 -19.54 0.41
CA ALA A 551 -0.37 -18.63 -0.59
C ALA A 551 -0.86 -17.28 -0.01
N THR A 552 -1.15 -17.23 1.30
CA THR A 552 -1.63 -16.01 1.99
C THR A 552 -1.38 -16.07 3.48
N TRP A 553 -1.54 -14.94 4.18
CA TRP A 553 -1.26 -14.81 5.59
C TRP A 553 -2.53 -14.64 6.44
N GLU A 554 -2.58 -15.34 7.58
CA GLU A 554 -3.66 -15.24 8.56
C GLU A 554 -3.42 -14.12 9.58
N ASP A 555 -2.15 -13.89 9.93
CA ASP A 555 -1.70 -12.88 10.89
C ASP A 555 -0.25 -12.45 10.60
N THR A 556 0.09 -11.24 10.99
CA THR A 556 1.44 -10.68 10.90
C THR A 556 1.79 -10.00 12.20
N ARG A 557 3.03 -10.21 12.69
CA ARG A 557 3.60 -9.58 13.86
C ARG A 557 4.95 -8.98 13.54
N PHE A 558 5.15 -7.76 13.98
CA PHE A 558 6.46 -7.14 14.00
C PHE A 558 7.23 -7.66 15.22
N LEU A 559 8.48 -8.10 15.01
CA LEU A 559 9.34 -8.56 16.09
C LEU A 559 10.42 -7.54 16.44
N GLU A 560 11.18 -7.08 15.45
CA GLU A 560 12.22 -6.10 15.63
C GLU A 560 12.60 -5.44 14.30
N GLY A 561 13.16 -4.23 14.32
CA GLY A 561 13.64 -3.59 13.10
C GLY A 561 13.83 -2.09 13.21
N TYR A 562 14.47 -1.54 12.18
CA TYR A 562 14.60 -0.10 11.98
C TYR A 562 14.61 0.19 10.47
N PRO A 563 13.79 1.13 9.97
CA PRO A 563 13.61 1.38 8.53
C PRO A 563 14.91 1.67 7.80
N GLY A 564 15.22 0.87 6.78
CA GLY A 564 16.45 0.96 5.99
C GLY A 564 17.67 0.26 6.60
N GLU A 565 17.58 -0.21 7.85
CA GLU A 565 18.67 -0.97 8.48
C GLU A 565 18.38 -2.48 8.50
N PHE A 566 17.30 -2.89 9.15
CA PHE A 566 16.91 -4.28 9.23
C PHE A 566 15.42 -4.42 9.55
N ALA A 567 14.84 -5.57 9.23
CA ALA A 567 13.47 -5.90 9.58
C ALA A 567 13.34 -7.38 9.94
N VAL A 568 12.52 -7.67 10.96
CA VAL A 568 12.15 -9.02 11.36
C VAL A 568 10.65 -9.09 11.59
N LEU A 569 9.99 -9.94 10.81
CA LEU A 569 8.55 -10.16 10.87
C LEU A 569 8.24 -11.63 11.11
N ALA A 570 7.15 -11.89 11.84
CA ALA A 570 6.53 -13.20 11.90
C ALA A 570 5.18 -13.17 11.17
N ARG A 571 4.94 -14.13 10.30
CA ARG A 571 3.68 -14.28 9.57
C ARG A 571 3.10 -15.67 9.79
N LYS A 572 1.79 -15.75 10.00
CA LYS A 572 1.08 -17.02 10.14
C LYS A 572 0.39 -17.37 8.82
N GLY A 573 0.68 -18.53 8.29
CA GLY A 573 0.03 -19.06 7.09
C GLY A 573 -0.24 -20.56 7.26
N GLU A 574 -1.41 -21.02 6.83
CA GLU A 574 -1.84 -22.41 6.97
C GLU A 574 -1.68 -22.97 8.40
N GLY A 575 -1.98 -22.13 9.39
CA GLY A 575 -1.88 -22.49 10.81
C GLY A 575 -0.45 -22.56 11.39
N ARG A 576 0.60 -22.29 10.61
CA ARG A 576 2.02 -22.30 10.99
C ARG A 576 2.62 -20.91 10.97
N TRP A 577 3.61 -20.68 11.82
CA TRP A 577 4.37 -19.45 11.85
C TRP A 577 5.65 -19.55 11.02
N TYR A 578 5.93 -18.48 10.31
CA TYR A 578 7.14 -18.22 9.54
C TYR A 578 7.73 -16.90 10.04
N VAL A 579 8.98 -16.93 10.45
CA VAL A 579 9.73 -15.72 10.84
C VAL A 579 10.78 -15.46 9.78
N SER A 580 10.83 -14.25 9.27
CA SER A 580 11.88 -13.83 8.34
C SER A 580 12.58 -12.60 8.87
N GLY A 581 13.88 -12.51 8.61
CA GLY A 581 14.68 -11.34 8.95
C GLY A 581 15.67 -11.03 7.84
N ILE A 582 15.86 -9.74 7.57
CA ILE A 582 16.83 -9.22 6.61
C ILE A 582 17.67 -8.11 7.27
N ASN A 583 18.96 -8.04 6.95
CA ASN A 583 19.85 -6.97 7.37
C ASN A 583 20.38 -6.19 6.16
N GLY A 584 19.91 -4.96 6.00
CA GLY A 584 20.35 -4.01 4.98
C GLY A 584 21.46 -3.07 5.44
N ALA A 585 21.85 -3.14 6.73
CA ALA A 585 22.94 -2.34 7.27
C ALA A 585 24.31 -2.98 6.97
N VAL A 586 25.36 -2.17 7.05
CA VAL A 586 26.75 -2.64 6.90
C VAL A 586 27.28 -3.33 8.17
N GLU A 587 26.66 -3.07 9.32
CA GLU A 587 26.99 -3.70 10.60
C GLU A 587 26.21 -5.00 10.79
N SER A 588 26.85 -5.96 11.46
CA SER A 588 26.15 -7.17 11.90
C SER A 588 25.16 -6.85 13.02
N LYS A 589 24.04 -7.56 13.04
CA LYS A 589 23.00 -7.45 14.07
C LYS A 589 22.85 -8.78 14.81
N SER A 590 22.81 -8.74 16.15
CA SER A 590 22.36 -9.86 16.98
C SER A 590 20.95 -9.55 17.46
N ILE A 591 20.02 -10.41 17.11
CA ILE A 591 18.57 -10.19 17.29
C ILE A 591 18.02 -11.26 18.23
N GLN A 592 17.40 -10.83 19.34
CA GLN A 592 16.72 -11.72 20.26
C GLN A 592 15.24 -11.77 19.89
N LEU A 593 14.82 -12.83 19.22
CA LEU A 593 13.42 -13.04 18.82
C LEU A 593 12.57 -13.34 20.06
N ASP A 594 11.51 -12.58 20.28
CA ASP A 594 10.43 -12.93 21.21
C ASP A 594 9.40 -13.80 20.47
N LEU A 595 9.36 -15.08 20.82
CA LEU A 595 8.47 -16.07 20.23
C LEU A 595 7.45 -16.59 21.25
N SER A 596 7.17 -15.83 22.31
CA SER A 596 6.22 -16.21 23.38
C SER A 596 4.78 -16.47 22.90
N PHE A 597 4.45 -16.04 21.68
CA PHE A 597 3.13 -16.26 21.06
C PHE A 597 2.99 -17.60 20.34
N VAL A 598 4.04 -18.43 20.27
CA VAL A 598 4.02 -19.75 19.66
C VAL A 598 4.07 -20.85 20.72
N ASP A 599 3.70 -22.07 20.33
CA ASP A 599 3.87 -23.25 21.21
C ASP A 599 5.37 -23.56 21.33
N ALA A 600 5.91 -23.46 22.55
CA ALA A 600 7.31 -23.71 22.87
C ALA A 600 7.78 -25.14 22.54
N SER A 601 6.85 -26.10 22.40
CA SER A 601 7.16 -27.49 22.02
C SER A 601 7.30 -27.73 20.53
N SER A 602 6.98 -26.71 19.70
CA SER A 602 7.08 -26.80 18.24
C SER A 602 8.53 -26.96 17.79
N LYS A 603 8.72 -27.82 16.78
CA LYS A 603 10.00 -27.92 16.08
C LYS A 603 10.09 -26.90 14.98
N TRP A 604 11.27 -26.34 14.78
CA TRP A 604 11.52 -25.31 13.80
C TRP A 604 12.70 -25.65 12.92
N LEU A 605 12.64 -25.22 11.66
CA LEU A 605 13.76 -25.23 10.75
C LEU A 605 14.27 -23.80 10.58
N LEU A 606 15.55 -23.58 10.86
CA LEU A 606 16.26 -22.33 10.64
C LEU A 606 17.09 -22.47 9.35
N ILE A 607 16.94 -21.51 8.45
CA ILE A 607 17.70 -21.37 7.22
C ILE A 607 18.44 -20.04 7.28
N THR A 608 19.76 -20.08 7.25
CA THR A 608 20.66 -18.91 7.21
C THR A 608 21.69 -19.11 6.10
N ASP A 609 22.59 -18.15 5.93
CA ASP A 609 23.75 -18.29 5.03
C ASP A 609 24.88 -19.06 5.69
N THR A 610 25.66 -19.80 4.90
CA THR A 610 26.99 -20.27 5.30
C THR A 610 27.93 -19.06 5.55
N ALA A 611 29.02 -19.27 6.30
CA ALA A 611 29.93 -18.18 6.64
C ALA A 611 30.54 -17.46 5.42
N ASP A 612 30.72 -18.15 4.31
CA ASP A 612 31.18 -17.61 3.03
C ASP A 612 30.04 -17.05 2.15
N LYS A 613 28.79 -17.13 2.63
CA LYS A 613 27.56 -16.70 1.92
C LYS A 613 27.31 -17.43 0.58
N ALA A 614 28.02 -18.51 0.31
CA ALA A 614 27.91 -19.22 -0.96
C ALA A 614 26.71 -20.18 -1.01
N SER A 615 26.23 -20.61 0.17
CA SER A 615 25.14 -21.59 0.29
C SER A 615 24.33 -21.37 1.58
N PHE A 616 23.38 -22.26 1.84
CA PHE A 616 22.56 -22.23 3.03
C PHE A 616 23.15 -23.08 4.17
N ASP A 617 23.01 -22.60 5.41
CA ASP A 617 23.18 -23.36 6.64
C ASP A 617 21.78 -23.68 7.21
N ILE A 618 21.40 -24.95 7.24
CA ILE A 618 20.06 -25.42 7.55
C ILE A 618 20.09 -26.26 8.81
N LYS A 619 19.31 -25.88 9.82
CA LYS A 619 19.32 -26.52 11.15
C LYS A 619 17.91 -26.70 11.71
N GLU A 620 17.64 -27.87 12.28
CA GLU A 620 16.53 -28.01 13.21
C GLU A 620 16.88 -27.33 14.54
N VAL A 621 15.97 -26.50 15.06
CA VAL A 621 16.18 -25.75 16.29
C VAL A 621 14.95 -25.85 17.20
N ASN A 622 15.20 -25.70 18.50
CA ASN A 622 14.14 -25.53 19.50
C ASN A 622 14.20 -24.08 19.96
N VAL A 623 13.16 -23.32 19.70
CA VAL A 623 13.15 -21.87 19.95
C VAL A 623 12.69 -21.51 21.36
N GLY A 624 11.95 -22.41 22.07
CA GLY A 624 11.35 -22.08 23.37
C GLY A 624 10.45 -20.84 23.25
N GLU A 625 10.59 -19.92 24.20
CA GLU A 625 9.91 -18.61 24.17
C GLU A 625 10.75 -17.51 23.46
N GLY A 626 11.99 -17.81 23.03
CA GLY A 626 12.87 -16.88 22.34
C GLY A 626 14.06 -17.57 21.71
N TYR A 627 14.64 -16.93 20.70
CA TYR A 627 15.79 -17.46 19.95
C TYR A 627 16.69 -16.31 19.46
N GLU A 628 18.01 -16.47 19.59
CA GLU A 628 18.98 -15.50 19.11
C GLU A 628 19.43 -15.83 17.69
N VAL A 629 19.35 -14.83 16.78
CA VAL A 629 19.82 -14.94 15.40
C VAL A 629 20.85 -13.83 15.12
N ASN A 630 21.96 -14.22 14.49
CA ASN A 630 22.99 -13.26 14.07
C ASN A 630 22.92 -13.05 12.56
N LEU A 631 22.79 -11.80 12.12
CA LEU A 631 22.75 -11.38 10.73
C LEU A 631 23.97 -10.52 10.41
N SER A 632 24.78 -10.97 9.48
CA SER A 632 25.84 -10.15 8.87
C SER A 632 25.24 -9.14 7.89
N ALA A 633 26.05 -8.20 7.39
CA ALA A 633 25.63 -7.25 6.35
C ALA A 633 25.06 -7.98 5.12
N ASN A 634 23.93 -7.52 4.62
CA ASN A 634 23.24 -8.04 3.43
C ASN A 634 22.86 -9.53 3.51
N THR A 635 22.68 -10.08 4.72
CA THR A 635 22.21 -11.45 4.93
C THR A 635 20.79 -11.48 5.50
N GLY A 636 20.16 -12.65 5.42
CA GLY A 636 18.85 -12.87 5.96
C GLY A 636 18.69 -14.24 6.60
N PHE A 637 17.50 -14.51 7.12
CA PHE A 637 17.11 -15.83 7.60
C PHE A 637 15.62 -16.09 7.39
N VAL A 638 15.30 -17.36 7.33
CA VAL A 638 13.94 -17.86 7.50
C VAL A 638 13.93 -18.90 8.63
N LEU A 639 12.96 -18.76 9.54
CA LEU A 639 12.72 -19.68 10.64
C LEU A 639 11.24 -20.07 10.59
N PHE A 640 10.91 -21.35 10.41
CA PHE A 640 9.51 -21.75 10.26
C PHE A 640 9.18 -23.04 11.02
N GLN A 641 7.92 -23.14 11.46
CA GLN A 641 7.41 -24.31 12.15
C GLN A 641 7.33 -25.52 11.20
N MET A 642 7.93 -26.62 11.61
CA MET A 642 7.80 -27.90 10.92
C MET A 642 6.41 -28.51 11.13
N LYS A 643 5.92 -29.30 10.17
CA LYS A 643 4.64 -30.04 10.30
C LYS A 643 4.72 -31.13 11.37
#